data_488a89b7e22d9ce9b639e8009367effe
#
_entry.id   488a89b7e22d9ce9b639e8009367effe
#
_cell.length_a   1.000
_cell.length_b   1.000
_cell.length_c   1.000
_cell.angle_alpha   90.00
_cell.angle_beta   90.00
_cell.angle_gamma   90.00
#
_symmetry.space_group_name_H-M   'P 1'
#
loop_
_entity.id
_entity.type
_entity.pdbx_description
1 polymer ?
#
loop_
_entity_poly.entity_id
_entity_poly.type
_entity_poly.pdbx_seq_one_letter_code
_entity_poly.pdbx_strand_id
1 'polypeptide(L)'
;MELKIDDLNQNPKLGSSDRPNSYIGRSVPRERAKKLLEGKGNYVDDIALPRMVHLNFIRSPFAHAKIISINISKAKNVSGVYEIFTIKDIEKVCTPWNGVLGHLGEMRSPTQFPLAKDFVRWQGEPVAVVVAKNRAIAEDASELVEIDYQEIDAQLDMETALSENTQIIHKELGNNLFWTRTVDQGNINDAFKNAYKVVETTLDFARHTGVTLESRGIIADWNSSEEKMTVYHNGQAPHMMQSIIAKHLQISEGLVRIISCDVGGSFGIKVHVYPDEMVAVAVSKIMNRPVKYIADRLESYSTDIHSRCHKIYGKLGVDDKGKIIAFEIDDLSGIGPYSVYPRTSAIETNQVLNLSAASYVVPNYKAKGTVVFQNKTPMCQYRAVGHPIAVAITEALVDKAASECNIDRFEFRKNNLIPDNAYPTKTPSGVPLEDLSHHACIEKLKKLMNIDELERYKKESLIKGRYKGFSIINMVEVTNPSPLFYGVGGAPISSQDGASIRLEGSGAVHVSSSITEQGQGTEAIMQQIAADQLGVNIDTVRVTLGDTDTTPYGGGTWASRGAGIGGEAVLKASRQLKNNILKIAAVIMQTKENDLDVRDDNVVRKDGGKGMSLKELAQTVYYRGHELPPGTNPELITTSSFLIEGIPFVFTNSAMGCLVDVDIDTGLIKIEKFWAVEDCGTQINPKLVEEQIKGGVVQGIGGALYEENIYDEYGNLVNGNMADYLVPMAYEMPDIIVDHVVTNSGRSILGAKGAGEAGTGGAPAAIMNAVNDALKVKNVEVTSQPITPEKILIALGKI
;
A
#
# COMPACT_ATOMS: atom_id res chain seq x y z
N MET A 1 22.04 2.85 26.47
CA MET A 1 23.17 2.01 26.04
C MET A 1 22.83 1.64 24.59
N GLU A 2 23.42 2.33 23.63
CA GLU A 2 23.26 2.03 22.21
C GLU A 2 23.87 0.66 21.95
N LEU A 3 23.08 -0.28 21.50
CA LEU A 3 23.58 -1.57 20.98
C LEU A 3 24.28 -1.29 19.66
N LYS A 4 25.60 -1.41 19.64
CA LYS A 4 26.37 -1.30 18.40
C LYS A 4 26.03 -2.48 17.48
N ILE A 5 26.05 -2.26 16.18
CA ILE A 5 25.81 -3.28 15.14
C ILE A 5 26.74 -4.50 15.33
N ASP A 6 27.94 -4.32 15.87
CA ASP A 6 28.90 -5.39 16.18
C ASP A 6 28.41 -6.37 17.27
N ASP A 7 27.53 -5.94 18.18
CA ASP A 7 26.91 -6.84 19.18
C ASP A 7 25.88 -7.79 18.55
N LEU A 8 25.45 -7.51 17.32
CA LEU A 8 24.46 -8.29 16.58
C LEU A 8 25.03 -9.59 16.01
N ASN A 9 26.31 -9.60 15.68
CA ASN A 9 26.99 -10.78 15.13
C ASN A 9 27.25 -11.88 16.17
N GLN A 10 27.08 -11.60 17.45
CA GLN A 10 27.23 -12.57 18.55
C GLN A 10 25.90 -13.20 19.03
N ASN A 11 24.76 -12.79 18.46
CA ASN A 11 23.48 -13.39 18.81
C ASN A 11 23.24 -14.70 18.06
N PRO A 12 22.64 -15.73 18.73
CA PRO A 12 22.21 -16.93 18.04
C PRO A 12 21.30 -16.54 16.89
N LYS A 13 21.50 -17.17 15.73
CA LYS A 13 20.79 -16.89 14.47
C LYS A 13 19.29 -16.70 14.74
N LEU A 14 18.77 -15.51 14.40
CA LEU A 14 17.31 -15.28 14.39
C LEU A 14 16.65 -16.43 13.61
N GLY A 15 15.59 -17.01 14.17
CA GLY A 15 14.89 -18.12 13.53
C GLY A 15 15.61 -19.45 13.54
N SER A 16 16.67 -19.66 14.36
CA SER A 16 17.30 -20.96 14.54
C SER A 16 16.30 -21.96 15.13
N SER A 17 16.08 -23.07 14.42
CA SER A 17 15.22 -24.18 14.88
C SER A 17 15.75 -24.91 16.10
N ASP A 18 16.96 -24.57 16.54
CA ASP A 18 17.67 -25.23 17.65
C ASP A 18 17.23 -24.73 19.03
N ARG A 19 16.40 -23.68 19.08
CA ARG A 19 15.85 -23.15 20.33
C ARG A 19 14.40 -23.59 20.52
N PRO A 20 14.03 -24.11 21.68
CA PRO A 20 12.63 -24.13 22.10
C PRO A 20 12.05 -22.72 21.93
N ASN A 21 10.83 -22.55 21.47
CA ASN A 21 10.19 -21.25 21.25
C ASN A 21 10.88 -20.33 20.21
N SER A 22 11.61 -20.90 19.26
CA SER A 22 12.01 -20.17 18.06
C SER A 22 10.85 -20.14 17.08
N TYR A 23 10.25 -18.98 16.86
CA TYR A 23 9.08 -18.81 15.99
C TYR A 23 9.36 -18.07 14.69
N ILE A 24 10.35 -17.16 14.67
CA ILE A 24 10.75 -16.44 13.46
C ILE A 24 11.27 -17.46 12.41
N GLY A 25 10.73 -17.37 11.19
CA GLY A 25 11.05 -18.29 10.09
C GLY A 25 10.16 -19.54 10.02
N ARG A 26 9.15 -19.65 10.91
CA ARG A 26 8.17 -20.74 10.89
C ARG A 26 6.81 -20.26 10.41
N SER A 27 6.10 -21.15 9.71
CA SER A 27 4.73 -20.91 9.25
C SER A 27 3.74 -21.20 10.39
N VAL A 28 3.60 -20.28 11.32
CA VAL A 28 2.66 -20.37 12.44
C VAL A 28 1.25 -20.01 11.96
N PRO A 29 0.19 -20.77 12.33
CA PRO A 29 -1.19 -20.45 11.99
C PRO A 29 -1.64 -19.11 12.59
N ARG A 30 -2.54 -18.40 11.89
CA ARG A 30 -3.19 -17.17 12.38
C ARG A 30 -4.41 -17.53 13.24
N GLU A 31 -4.38 -17.30 14.55
CA GLU A 31 -5.55 -17.53 15.42
C GLU A 31 -6.76 -16.67 15.00
N ARG A 32 -6.50 -15.40 14.61
CA ARG A 32 -7.55 -14.47 14.19
C ARG A 32 -8.30 -14.94 12.94
N ALA A 33 -7.66 -15.69 12.03
CA ALA A 33 -8.32 -16.21 10.84
C ALA A 33 -9.52 -17.11 11.19
N LYS A 34 -9.43 -17.90 12.27
CA LYS A 34 -10.54 -18.72 12.76
C LYS A 34 -11.75 -17.89 13.15
N LYS A 35 -11.53 -16.80 13.93
CA LYS A 35 -12.57 -15.85 14.31
C LYS A 35 -13.32 -15.29 13.09
N LEU A 36 -12.58 -14.88 12.05
CA LEU A 36 -13.15 -14.30 10.83
C LEU A 36 -13.93 -15.35 10.02
N LEU A 37 -13.39 -16.57 9.86
CA LEU A 37 -14.06 -17.68 9.18
C LEU A 37 -15.34 -18.17 9.89
N GLU A 38 -15.41 -17.99 11.22
CA GLU A 38 -16.60 -18.30 12.02
C GLU A 38 -17.64 -17.16 12.00
N GLY A 39 -17.43 -16.09 11.24
CA GLY A 39 -18.34 -14.94 11.19
C GLY A 39 -18.36 -14.10 12.48
N LYS A 40 -17.30 -14.17 13.27
CA LYS A 40 -17.15 -13.42 14.56
C LYS A 40 -16.25 -12.18 14.41
N GLY A 41 -16.04 -11.72 13.19
CA GLY A 41 -15.41 -10.43 12.92
C GLY A 41 -16.25 -9.29 13.48
N ASN A 42 -15.61 -8.18 13.80
CA ASN A 42 -16.25 -6.97 14.29
C ASN A 42 -15.82 -5.78 13.41
N TYR A 43 -16.51 -5.64 12.29
CA TYR A 43 -16.27 -4.57 11.32
C TYR A 43 -16.99 -3.28 11.72
N VAL A 44 -16.67 -2.17 11.09
CA VAL A 44 -17.30 -0.87 11.43
C VAL A 44 -18.83 -0.94 11.31
N ASP A 45 -19.35 -1.65 10.29
CA ASP A 45 -20.79 -1.76 10.11
C ASP A 45 -21.50 -2.61 11.18
N ASP A 46 -20.79 -3.52 11.85
CA ASP A 46 -21.35 -4.32 12.95
C ASP A 46 -21.57 -3.53 14.24
N ILE A 47 -20.94 -2.35 14.39
CA ILE A 47 -20.98 -1.55 15.62
C ILE A 47 -22.28 -0.75 15.65
N ALA A 48 -22.99 -0.85 16.78
CA ALA A 48 -24.16 -0.06 17.11
C ALA A 48 -23.99 0.67 18.42
N LEU A 49 -24.15 2.00 18.42
CA LEU A 49 -24.06 2.85 19.61
C LEU A 49 -25.43 3.41 19.99
N PRO A 50 -25.70 3.68 21.28
CA PRO A 50 -26.94 4.32 21.73
C PRO A 50 -27.15 5.67 21.04
N ARG A 51 -28.36 5.96 20.58
CA ARG A 51 -28.75 7.21 19.91
C ARG A 51 -28.02 7.49 18.57
N MET A 52 -27.38 6.47 17.99
CA MET A 52 -26.65 6.60 16.73
C MET A 52 -27.60 7.02 15.59
N VAL A 53 -27.11 7.89 14.72
CA VAL A 53 -27.78 8.34 13.51
C VAL A 53 -26.95 7.92 12.29
N HIS A 54 -27.58 7.90 11.12
CA HIS A 54 -26.99 7.45 9.87
C HIS A 54 -26.93 8.58 8.87
N LEU A 55 -25.84 8.60 8.09
CA LEU A 55 -25.65 9.54 7.00
C LEU A 55 -25.95 8.90 5.65
N ASN A 56 -26.50 9.72 4.75
CA ASN A 56 -26.44 9.49 3.32
C ASN A 56 -26.04 10.78 2.60
N PHE A 57 -25.12 10.69 1.62
CA PHE A 57 -24.60 11.83 0.90
C PHE A 57 -25.36 12.06 -0.39
N ILE A 58 -25.74 13.30 -0.62
CA ILE A 58 -26.17 13.76 -1.94
C ILE A 58 -24.90 14.08 -2.73
N ARG A 59 -24.69 13.32 -3.81
CA ARG A 59 -23.52 13.41 -4.65
C ARG A 59 -23.82 14.05 -5.99
N SER A 60 -22.83 14.72 -6.57
CA SER A 60 -22.97 15.30 -7.90
C SER A 60 -23.23 14.23 -8.97
N PRO A 61 -24.25 14.37 -9.79
CA PRO A 61 -24.41 13.57 -10.99
C PRO A 61 -23.54 14.06 -12.16
N PHE A 62 -22.94 15.25 -12.06
CA PHE A 62 -22.14 15.89 -13.10
C PHE A 62 -20.65 15.80 -12.78
N ALA A 63 -19.84 15.63 -13.83
CA ALA A 63 -18.40 15.70 -13.73
C ALA A 63 -17.88 17.14 -13.52
N HIS A 64 -18.60 18.15 -14.06
CA HIS A 64 -18.27 19.56 -13.85
C HIS A 64 -19.53 20.41 -13.94
N ALA A 65 -19.90 21.09 -12.87
CA ALA A 65 -21.02 22.01 -12.85
C ALA A 65 -20.89 23.08 -11.77
N LYS A 66 -21.55 24.23 -11.96
CA LYS A 66 -21.76 25.21 -10.92
C LYS A 66 -23.02 24.89 -10.13
N ILE A 67 -22.93 24.94 -8.80
CA ILE A 67 -24.09 24.79 -7.92
C ILE A 67 -24.82 26.13 -7.90
N ILE A 68 -26.07 26.18 -8.36
CA ILE A 68 -26.91 27.39 -8.37
C ILE A 68 -27.73 27.50 -7.09
N SER A 69 -28.42 26.41 -6.72
CA SER A 69 -29.21 26.36 -5.49
C SER A 69 -29.34 24.93 -4.95
N ILE A 70 -29.57 24.81 -3.63
CA ILE A 70 -29.82 23.55 -2.94
C ILE A 70 -31.13 23.74 -2.15
N ASN A 71 -32.19 22.99 -2.50
CA ASN A 71 -33.47 22.98 -1.83
C ASN A 71 -33.67 21.69 -1.04
N ILE A 72 -33.61 21.81 0.29
CA ILE A 72 -33.76 20.69 1.23
C ILE A 72 -35.18 20.58 1.83
N SER A 73 -36.12 21.42 1.42
CA SER A 73 -37.42 21.60 2.11
C SER A 73 -38.29 20.35 2.14
N LYS A 74 -38.34 19.58 1.03
CA LYS A 74 -39.07 18.33 0.96
C LYS A 74 -38.43 17.22 1.80
N ALA A 75 -37.13 17.06 1.66
CA ALA A 75 -36.36 16.06 2.37
C ALA A 75 -36.38 16.26 3.91
N LYS A 76 -36.33 17.50 4.36
CA LYS A 76 -36.39 17.85 5.80
C LYS A 76 -37.74 17.47 6.47
N ASN A 77 -38.81 17.36 5.70
CA ASN A 77 -40.14 16.96 6.21
C ASN A 77 -40.33 15.46 6.29
N VAL A 78 -39.40 14.62 5.84
CA VAL A 78 -39.47 13.17 5.94
C VAL A 78 -39.40 12.73 7.39
N SER A 79 -40.34 11.92 7.83
CA SER A 79 -40.37 11.40 9.21
C SER A 79 -39.14 10.57 9.50
N GLY A 80 -38.38 10.92 10.55
CA GLY A 80 -37.15 10.24 10.92
C GLY A 80 -35.86 10.91 10.38
N VAL A 81 -35.99 11.95 9.57
CA VAL A 81 -34.86 12.86 9.25
C VAL A 81 -34.65 13.81 10.44
N TYR A 82 -33.43 13.98 10.86
CA TYR A 82 -33.04 14.88 11.93
C TYR A 82 -32.56 16.23 11.41
N GLU A 83 -31.69 16.21 10.40
CA GLU A 83 -31.16 17.43 9.79
C GLU A 83 -30.56 17.13 8.42
N ILE A 84 -30.31 18.18 7.64
CA ILE A 84 -29.61 18.12 6.36
C ILE A 84 -28.56 19.25 6.37
N PHE A 85 -27.29 18.86 6.16
CA PHE A 85 -26.18 19.81 6.18
C PHE A 85 -25.62 20.05 4.79
N THR A 86 -25.22 21.30 4.57
CA THR A 86 -24.47 21.77 3.39
C THR A 86 -23.09 22.27 3.82
N ILE A 87 -22.27 22.68 2.86
CA ILE A 87 -20.95 23.25 3.17
C ILE A 87 -21.04 24.43 4.14
N LYS A 88 -22.09 25.26 4.07
CA LYS A 88 -22.29 26.43 4.95
C LYS A 88 -22.36 26.07 6.44
N ASP A 89 -22.73 24.85 6.74
CA ASP A 89 -22.82 24.35 8.11
C ASP A 89 -21.52 23.68 8.52
N ILE A 90 -20.95 22.86 7.64
CA ILE A 90 -19.76 22.06 7.88
C ILE A 90 -18.51 22.94 7.98
N GLU A 91 -18.36 23.98 7.15
CA GLU A 91 -17.18 24.88 7.16
C GLU A 91 -17.00 25.66 8.48
N LYS A 92 -18.05 25.75 9.31
CA LYS A 92 -17.98 26.35 10.65
C LYS A 92 -17.23 25.49 11.66
N VAL A 93 -17.10 24.16 11.39
CA VAL A 93 -16.59 23.18 12.34
C VAL A 93 -15.41 22.42 11.76
N CYS A 94 -15.35 22.24 10.45
CA CYS A 94 -14.29 21.52 9.76
C CYS A 94 -13.62 22.43 8.72
N THR A 95 -12.32 22.67 8.88
CA THR A 95 -11.56 23.49 7.93
C THR A 95 -11.25 22.71 6.64
N PRO A 96 -11.14 23.39 5.49
CA PRO A 96 -10.70 22.76 4.24
C PRO A 96 -9.21 22.42 4.29
N TRP A 97 -8.72 21.71 3.27
CA TRP A 97 -7.32 21.28 3.15
C TRP A 97 -6.74 21.42 1.75
N ASN A 98 -5.41 21.38 1.69
CA ASN A 98 -4.62 21.38 0.46
C ASN A 98 -3.63 20.21 0.52
N GLY A 99 -3.18 19.72 -0.64
CA GLY A 99 -2.06 18.78 -0.69
C GLY A 99 -0.81 19.36 -0.04
N VAL A 100 -0.01 18.49 0.57
CA VAL A 100 1.26 18.82 1.23
C VAL A 100 2.44 18.25 0.41
N LEU A 101 3.51 17.77 0.98
CA LEU A 101 4.74 17.30 0.31
C LEU A 101 5.45 18.38 -0.51
N GLY A 102 5.65 19.55 0.12
CA GLY A 102 6.28 20.72 -0.49
C GLY A 102 7.71 20.47 -1.03
N HIS A 103 8.40 19.40 -0.59
CA HIS A 103 9.73 19.05 -1.10
C HIS A 103 9.73 18.55 -2.56
N LEU A 104 8.57 18.17 -3.10
CA LEU A 104 8.45 17.84 -4.53
C LEU A 104 8.52 19.09 -5.43
N GLY A 105 8.42 20.30 -4.82
CA GLY A 105 8.50 21.59 -5.53
C GLY A 105 7.30 21.86 -6.44
N GLU A 106 6.98 23.13 -6.66
CA GLU A 106 6.03 23.65 -7.66
C GLU A 106 4.66 22.96 -7.78
N MET A 107 4.27 22.15 -6.76
CA MET A 107 2.98 21.45 -6.75
C MET A 107 1.84 22.43 -6.56
N ARG A 108 0.87 22.42 -7.47
CA ARG A 108 -0.25 23.37 -7.53
C ARG A 108 -1.51 22.74 -6.97
N SER A 109 -1.67 22.74 -5.64
CA SER A 109 -2.81 22.09 -4.97
C SER A 109 -3.92 23.09 -4.65
N PRO A 110 -5.08 23.01 -5.33
CA PRO A 110 -6.25 23.81 -4.97
C PRO A 110 -6.84 23.36 -3.64
N THR A 111 -7.58 24.30 -3.00
CA THR A 111 -8.27 24.01 -1.73
C THR A 111 -9.46 23.09 -1.94
N GLN A 112 -9.48 21.97 -1.20
CA GLN A 112 -10.61 21.04 -1.16
C GLN A 112 -11.44 21.26 0.11
N PHE A 113 -12.76 21.37 -0.06
CA PHE A 113 -13.73 21.47 1.04
C PHE A 113 -14.32 20.08 1.35
N PRO A 114 -14.81 19.87 2.59
CA PRO A 114 -15.48 18.61 2.96
C PRO A 114 -16.77 18.34 2.17
N LEU A 115 -17.50 19.38 1.75
CA LEU A 115 -18.61 19.33 0.79
C LEU A 115 -18.35 20.35 -0.31
N ALA A 116 -18.79 20.09 -1.52
CA ALA A 116 -18.66 21.02 -2.64
C ALA A 116 -19.30 22.39 -2.30
N LYS A 117 -18.58 23.48 -2.58
CA LYS A 117 -19.00 24.84 -2.19
C LYS A 117 -19.74 25.57 -3.32
N ASP A 118 -19.06 25.85 -4.41
CA ASP A 118 -19.62 26.62 -5.53
C ASP A 118 -19.69 25.79 -6.82
N PHE A 119 -18.79 24.81 -6.94
CA PHE A 119 -18.66 23.95 -8.10
C PHE A 119 -18.51 22.51 -7.66
N VAL A 120 -19.04 21.60 -8.45
CA VAL A 120 -18.70 20.18 -8.45
C VAL A 120 -17.70 19.92 -9.57
N ARG A 121 -16.73 19.03 -9.33
CA ARG A 121 -15.59 18.80 -10.24
C ARG A 121 -15.35 17.35 -10.62
N TRP A 122 -16.12 16.41 -10.05
CA TRP A 122 -16.21 15.03 -10.53
C TRP A 122 -17.57 14.43 -10.20
N GLN A 123 -18.02 13.45 -10.96
CA GLN A 123 -19.21 12.69 -10.66
C GLN A 123 -19.00 11.89 -9.37
N GLY A 124 -19.84 12.09 -8.35
CA GLY A 124 -19.68 11.49 -7.03
C GLY A 124 -19.17 12.46 -5.95
N GLU A 125 -18.79 13.71 -6.28
CA GLU A 125 -18.40 14.72 -5.29
C GLU A 125 -19.55 14.99 -4.31
N PRO A 126 -19.31 14.92 -2.97
CA PRO A 126 -20.38 15.13 -2.00
C PRO A 126 -20.77 16.63 -1.93
N VAL A 127 -22.07 16.92 -2.02
CA VAL A 127 -22.61 18.29 -2.04
C VAL A 127 -23.39 18.60 -0.77
N ALA A 128 -24.15 17.65 -0.26
CA ALA A 128 -24.92 17.77 0.98
C ALA A 128 -25.00 16.40 1.66
N VAL A 129 -25.44 16.39 2.92
CA VAL A 129 -25.61 15.15 3.69
C VAL A 129 -26.91 15.15 4.47
N VAL A 130 -27.68 14.08 4.36
CA VAL A 130 -28.87 13.80 5.17
C VAL A 130 -28.49 13.03 6.41
N VAL A 131 -29.03 13.43 7.55
CA VAL A 131 -28.91 12.75 8.84
C VAL A 131 -30.25 12.19 9.26
N ALA A 132 -30.37 10.88 9.40
CA ALA A 132 -31.64 10.24 9.74
C ALA A 132 -31.48 9.14 10.80
N LYS A 133 -32.63 8.64 11.29
CA LYS A 133 -32.72 7.59 12.31
C LYS A 133 -32.05 6.28 11.87
N ASN A 134 -32.13 5.95 10.60
CA ASN A 134 -31.50 4.78 9.99
C ASN A 134 -31.11 5.10 8.54
N ARG A 135 -30.38 4.19 7.92
CA ARG A 135 -29.84 4.33 6.56
C ARG A 135 -30.96 4.47 5.51
N ALA A 136 -31.98 3.62 5.53
CA ALA A 136 -33.04 3.65 4.54
C ALA A 136 -33.78 5.01 4.51
N ILE A 137 -34.10 5.59 5.69
CA ILE A 137 -34.71 6.93 5.76
C ILE A 137 -33.76 8.00 5.23
N ALA A 138 -32.44 7.88 5.48
CA ALA A 138 -31.46 8.83 4.96
C ALA A 138 -31.40 8.76 3.43
N GLU A 139 -31.42 7.57 2.85
CA GLU A 139 -31.42 7.31 1.41
C GLU A 139 -32.70 7.87 0.76
N ASP A 140 -33.91 7.49 1.24
CA ASP A 140 -35.19 7.97 0.75
C ASP A 140 -35.27 9.51 0.79
N ALA A 141 -34.81 10.13 1.87
CA ALA A 141 -34.81 11.58 2.02
C ALA A 141 -33.81 12.28 1.09
N SER A 142 -32.68 11.64 0.79
CA SER A 142 -31.68 12.18 -0.12
C SER A 142 -32.22 12.36 -1.54
N GLU A 143 -33.08 11.47 -2.00
CA GLU A 143 -33.74 11.56 -3.30
C GLU A 143 -34.69 12.78 -3.42
N LEU A 144 -35.11 13.36 -2.29
CA LEU A 144 -36.02 14.52 -2.24
C LEU A 144 -35.24 15.86 -2.14
N VAL A 145 -33.93 15.83 -2.08
CA VAL A 145 -33.10 17.03 -2.15
C VAL A 145 -32.95 17.48 -3.59
N GLU A 146 -33.41 18.67 -3.89
CA GLU A 146 -33.35 19.24 -5.24
C GLU A 146 -32.15 20.20 -5.34
N ILE A 147 -31.22 19.90 -6.26
CA ILE A 147 -30.08 20.76 -6.53
C ILE A 147 -30.16 21.25 -7.98
N ASP A 148 -30.11 22.57 -8.13
CA ASP A 148 -30.04 23.19 -9.44
C ASP A 148 -28.58 23.39 -9.83
N TYR A 149 -28.18 22.82 -10.96
CA TYR A 149 -26.85 22.89 -11.51
C TYR A 149 -26.83 23.63 -12.84
N GLN A 150 -25.74 24.36 -13.05
CA GLN A 150 -25.36 24.83 -14.38
C GLN A 150 -24.18 24.00 -14.85
N GLU A 151 -24.43 23.10 -15.77
CA GLU A 151 -23.40 22.23 -16.34
C GLU A 151 -22.30 23.02 -17.04
N ILE A 152 -21.09 22.52 -16.97
CA ILE A 152 -19.87 23.07 -17.58
C ILE A 152 -19.15 21.92 -18.28
N ASP A 153 -18.56 22.16 -19.43
CA ASP A 153 -17.78 21.15 -20.15
C ASP A 153 -16.69 20.57 -19.23
N ALA A 154 -16.56 19.24 -19.26
CA ALA A 154 -15.61 18.53 -18.45
C ALA A 154 -14.28 18.29 -19.19
N GLN A 155 -13.16 18.49 -18.49
CA GLN A 155 -11.83 18.14 -18.98
C GLN A 155 -11.50 16.68 -18.59
N LEU A 156 -11.61 15.76 -19.54
CA LEU A 156 -11.52 14.31 -19.28
C LEU A 156 -10.23 13.68 -19.83
N ASP A 157 -9.70 14.24 -20.93
CA ASP A 157 -8.51 13.69 -21.59
C ASP A 157 -7.22 14.37 -21.11
N MET A 158 -6.28 13.59 -20.55
CA MET A 158 -5.01 14.12 -20.05
C MET A 158 -4.11 14.67 -21.16
N GLU A 159 -4.23 14.18 -22.41
CA GLU A 159 -3.40 14.62 -23.52
C GLU A 159 -3.77 16.02 -24.01
N THR A 160 -5.03 16.40 -23.88
CA THR A 160 -5.53 17.73 -24.24
C THR A 160 -5.61 18.71 -23.08
N ALA A 161 -5.32 18.27 -21.84
CA ALA A 161 -5.52 19.07 -20.64
C ALA A 161 -4.72 20.39 -20.59
N LEU A 162 -3.64 20.50 -21.34
CA LEU A 162 -2.79 21.70 -21.44
C LEU A 162 -2.93 22.44 -22.77
N SER A 163 -3.89 22.05 -23.62
CA SER A 163 -4.16 22.72 -24.90
C SER A 163 -4.78 24.12 -24.68
N GLU A 164 -4.59 25.04 -25.64
CA GLU A 164 -5.02 26.45 -25.51
C GLU A 164 -6.54 26.64 -25.30
N ASN A 165 -7.37 25.75 -25.86
CA ASN A 165 -8.83 25.84 -25.82
C ASN A 165 -9.46 24.88 -24.79
N THR A 166 -8.67 24.30 -23.87
CA THR A 166 -9.16 23.34 -22.88
C THR A 166 -9.97 24.02 -21.77
N GLN A 167 -10.97 23.33 -21.23
CA GLN A 167 -11.70 23.80 -20.04
C GLN A 167 -10.75 23.78 -18.81
N ILE A 168 -10.59 24.94 -18.18
CA ILE A 168 -9.77 25.06 -16.96
C ILE A 168 -10.63 24.71 -15.75
N ILE A 169 -10.26 23.65 -15.01
CA ILE A 169 -11.00 23.14 -13.86
C ILE A 169 -10.92 24.10 -12.66
N HIS A 170 -9.73 24.67 -12.42
CA HIS A 170 -9.46 25.64 -11.37
C HIS A 170 -8.98 26.94 -12.00
N LYS A 171 -9.90 27.88 -12.23
CA LYS A 171 -9.61 29.14 -12.94
C LYS A 171 -8.50 29.96 -12.30
N GLU A 172 -8.38 29.90 -10.97
CA GLU A 172 -7.33 30.56 -10.20
C GLU A 172 -5.93 30.04 -10.49
N LEU A 173 -5.81 28.83 -11.03
CA LEU A 173 -4.52 28.23 -11.43
C LEU A 173 -4.10 28.58 -12.86
N GLY A 174 -5.02 29.09 -13.70
CA GLY A 174 -4.74 29.53 -15.07
C GLY A 174 -4.59 28.42 -16.11
N ASN A 175 -4.31 27.18 -15.73
CA ASN A 175 -4.30 26.00 -16.59
C ASN A 175 -4.44 24.72 -15.74
N ASN A 176 -4.54 23.55 -16.39
CA ASN A 176 -4.73 22.26 -15.71
C ASN A 176 -3.42 21.52 -15.34
N LEU A 177 -2.27 22.16 -15.38
CA LEU A 177 -1.02 21.58 -14.89
C LEU A 177 -1.08 21.49 -13.36
N PHE A 178 -0.91 20.26 -12.83
CA PHE A 178 -0.76 20.06 -11.39
C PHE A 178 0.71 20.09 -10.96
N TRP A 179 1.56 19.33 -11.66
CA TRP A 179 2.97 19.19 -11.31
C TRP A 179 3.81 18.70 -12.50
N THR A 180 5.08 19.08 -12.52
CA THR A 180 6.06 18.55 -13.46
C THR A 180 7.42 18.41 -12.79
N ARG A 181 8.19 17.41 -13.22
CA ARG A 181 9.55 17.17 -12.77
C ARG A 181 10.38 16.54 -13.87
N THR A 182 11.65 16.94 -13.93
CA THR A 182 12.65 16.31 -14.81
C THR A 182 13.81 15.79 -13.95
N VAL A 183 14.24 14.57 -14.22
CA VAL A 183 15.48 13.96 -13.72
C VAL A 183 16.40 13.82 -14.91
N ASP A 184 17.64 14.27 -14.79
CA ASP A 184 18.65 14.23 -15.86
C ASP A 184 20.01 13.83 -15.28
N GLN A 185 20.56 12.71 -15.73
CA GLN A 185 21.82 12.14 -15.26
C GLN A 185 22.67 11.71 -16.47
N GLY A 186 23.92 12.09 -16.49
CA GLY A 186 24.86 11.80 -17.58
C GLY A 186 24.66 12.70 -18.81
N ASN A 187 24.92 12.16 -20.01
CA ASN A 187 24.73 12.85 -21.29
C ASN A 187 23.88 12.00 -22.22
N ILE A 188 22.54 12.13 -22.05
CA ILE A 188 21.57 11.28 -22.76
C ILE A 188 21.63 11.44 -24.28
N ASN A 189 21.83 12.65 -24.78
CA ASN A 189 21.82 12.93 -26.21
C ASN A 189 23.03 12.28 -26.93
N ASP A 190 24.23 12.41 -26.36
CA ASP A 190 25.43 11.76 -26.89
C ASP A 190 25.36 10.24 -26.76
N ALA A 191 24.78 9.74 -25.69
CA ALA A 191 24.59 8.31 -25.48
C ALA A 191 23.69 7.70 -26.56
N PHE A 192 22.54 8.30 -26.89
CA PHE A 192 21.68 7.82 -27.98
C PHE A 192 22.32 7.97 -29.36
N LYS A 193 23.08 9.04 -29.60
CA LYS A 193 23.78 9.22 -30.85
C LYS A 193 24.83 8.13 -31.13
N ASN A 194 25.44 7.61 -30.07
CA ASN A 194 26.49 6.59 -30.12
C ASN A 194 25.96 5.17 -29.91
N ALA A 195 24.65 4.99 -29.70
CA ALA A 195 24.04 3.69 -29.48
C ALA A 195 24.13 2.82 -30.76
N TYR A 196 24.45 1.54 -30.57
CA TYR A 196 24.41 0.54 -31.64
C TYR A 196 22.98 0.23 -32.09
N LYS A 197 22.08 0.08 -31.08
CA LYS A 197 20.65 -0.09 -31.29
C LYS A 197 19.89 0.84 -30.35
N VAL A 198 18.77 1.35 -30.85
CA VAL A 198 17.82 2.13 -30.06
C VAL A 198 16.43 1.51 -30.25
N VAL A 199 15.75 1.26 -29.15
CA VAL A 199 14.37 0.79 -29.12
C VAL A 199 13.49 1.77 -28.38
N GLU A 200 12.22 1.85 -28.77
CA GLU A 200 11.25 2.76 -28.14
C GLU A 200 9.86 2.10 -28.08
N THR A 201 9.04 2.56 -27.17
CA THR A 201 7.65 2.15 -27.04
C THR A 201 6.86 3.21 -26.26
N THR A 202 5.55 3.22 -26.46
CA THR A 202 4.61 3.98 -25.62
C THR A 202 3.65 2.99 -24.99
N LEU A 203 3.47 3.07 -23.67
CA LEU A 203 2.51 2.27 -22.95
C LEU A 203 1.39 3.16 -22.41
N ASP A 204 0.17 2.59 -22.37
CA ASP A 204 -1.03 3.25 -21.91
C ASP A 204 -1.67 2.43 -20.78
N PHE A 205 -1.93 3.08 -19.64
CA PHE A 205 -2.51 2.45 -18.46
C PHE A 205 -3.85 3.09 -18.13
N ALA A 206 -4.89 2.28 -18.18
CA ALA A 206 -6.21 2.72 -17.82
C ALA A 206 -6.34 2.89 -16.30
N ARG A 207 -7.29 3.74 -15.92
CA ARG A 207 -7.64 4.01 -14.53
C ARG A 207 -8.44 2.86 -13.95
N HIS A 208 -8.11 2.42 -12.73
CA HIS A 208 -8.87 1.43 -11.96
C HIS A 208 -8.84 1.72 -10.45
N THR A 209 -9.62 0.99 -9.66
CA THR A 209 -9.69 1.14 -8.20
C THR A 209 -9.47 -0.19 -7.49
N GLY A 210 -9.10 -0.16 -6.22
CA GLY A 210 -8.69 -1.34 -5.46
C GLY A 210 -9.82 -2.12 -4.79
N VAL A 211 -11.01 -2.09 -5.28
CA VAL A 211 -12.26 -2.78 -4.85
C VAL A 211 -12.10 -3.61 -3.58
N THR A 212 -12.04 -2.95 -2.41
CA THR A 212 -11.97 -3.63 -1.11
C THR A 212 -13.28 -4.39 -0.84
N LEU A 213 -13.20 -5.61 -0.31
CA LEU A 213 -14.43 -6.40 -0.05
C LEU A 213 -15.34 -5.71 0.98
N GLU A 214 -14.77 -5.18 2.06
CA GLU A 214 -15.42 -4.22 2.95
C GLU A 214 -15.27 -2.80 2.38
N SER A 215 -16.37 -2.09 2.14
CA SER A 215 -16.37 -0.69 1.75
C SER A 215 -15.81 0.21 2.85
N ARG A 216 -15.52 1.48 2.55
CA ARG A 216 -15.12 2.47 3.57
C ARG A 216 -16.25 2.69 4.58
N GLY A 217 -15.88 2.85 5.83
CA GLY A 217 -16.82 3.09 6.90
C GLY A 217 -16.21 3.84 8.08
N ILE A 218 -17.04 4.66 8.71
CA ILE A 218 -16.67 5.45 9.90
C ILE A 218 -17.88 5.58 10.85
N ILE A 219 -17.60 5.47 12.15
CA ILE A 219 -18.52 5.92 13.19
C ILE A 219 -17.79 6.97 14.02
N ALA A 220 -18.33 8.17 14.09
CA ALA A 220 -17.82 9.26 14.90
C ALA A 220 -18.76 9.50 16.10
N ASP A 221 -18.23 9.59 17.30
CA ASP A 221 -18.98 9.81 18.54
C ASP A 221 -18.35 10.96 19.33
N TRP A 222 -18.97 12.13 19.23
CA TRP A 222 -18.59 13.30 20.02
C TRP A 222 -19.28 13.30 21.39
N ASN A 223 -18.47 13.30 22.43
CA ASN A 223 -18.93 13.49 23.81
C ASN A 223 -18.66 14.94 24.27
N SER A 224 -19.71 15.78 24.34
CA SER A 224 -19.58 17.19 24.70
C SER A 224 -19.18 17.42 26.18
N SER A 225 -19.40 16.45 27.05
CA SER A 225 -19.04 16.56 28.47
C SER A 225 -17.53 16.40 28.71
N GLU A 226 -16.87 15.61 27.86
CA GLU A 226 -15.43 15.36 27.89
C GLU A 226 -14.69 16.14 26.80
N GLU A 227 -15.43 16.79 25.90
CA GLU A 227 -14.93 17.39 24.64
C GLU A 227 -14.12 16.42 23.79
N LYS A 228 -14.45 15.12 23.89
CA LYS A 228 -13.73 14.02 23.25
C LYS A 228 -14.45 13.46 22.04
N MET A 229 -13.69 13.21 20.98
CA MET A 229 -14.13 12.54 19.75
C MET A 229 -13.61 11.11 19.75
N THR A 230 -14.48 10.10 19.78
CA THR A 230 -14.13 8.70 19.54
C THR A 230 -14.55 8.30 18.14
N VAL A 231 -13.64 7.70 17.38
CA VAL A 231 -13.89 7.31 15.98
C VAL A 231 -13.57 5.83 15.81
N TYR A 232 -14.56 5.05 15.36
CA TYR A 232 -14.34 3.68 14.88
C TYR A 232 -14.16 3.76 13.37
N HIS A 233 -13.02 3.26 12.90
CA HIS A 233 -12.60 3.47 11.52
C HIS A 233 -11.92 2.23 10.94
N ASN A 234 -12.21 1.90 9.69
CA ASN A 234 -11.53 0.81 8.98
C ASN A 234 -10.30 1.30 8.19
N GLY A 235 -9.65 2.35 8.70
CA GLY A 235 -8.46 2.96 8.09
C GLY A 235 -7.15 2.27 8.44
N GLN A 236 -6.10 2.59 7.66
CA GLN A 236 -4.78 1.97 7.76
C GLN A 236 -3.83 2.68 8.74
N ALA A 237 -4.11 3.93 9.11
CA ALA A 237 -3.19 4.81 9.84
C ALA A 237 -3.92 5.61 10.94
N PRO A 238 -4.26 4.98 12.08
CA PRO A 238 -5.07 5.59 13.13
C PRO A 238 -4.50 6.90 13.67
N HIS A 239 -3.21 6.96 14.02
CA HIS A 239 -2.60 8.19 14.55
C HIS A 239 -2.51 9.31 13.50
N MET A 240 -2.35 8.98 12.22
CA MET A 240 -2.46 9.99 11.16
C MET A 240 -3.87 10.61 11.11
N MET A 241 -4.92 9.77 11.16
CA MET A 241 -6.30 10.24 11.19
C MET A 241 -6.61 11.03 12.47
N GLN A 242 -6.06 10.63 13.62
CA GLN A 242 -6.15 11.35 14.89
C GLN A 242 -5.64 12.79 14.72
N SER A 243 -4.40 12.96 14.23
CA SER A 243 -3.80 14.28 13.98
C SER A 243 -4.61 15.12 13.00
N ILE A 244 -5.10 14.50 11.92
CA ILE A 244 -5.85 15.19 10.86
C ILE A 244 -7.22 15.63 11.37
N ILE A 245 -7.96 14.77 12.04
CA ILE A 245 -9.26 15.12 12.64
C ILE A 245 -9.08 16.23 13.67
N ALA A 246 -8.11 16.11 14.56
CA ALA A 246 -7.81 17.15 15.54
C ALA A 246 -7.52 18.51 14.90
N LYS A 247 -6.66 18.51 13.87
CA LYS A 247 -6.30 19.72 13.12
C LYS A 247 -7.51 20.40 12.48
N HIS A 248 -8.32 19.61 11.74
CA HIS A 248 -9.41 20.18 10.94
C HIS A 248 -10.67 20.49 11.76
N LEU A 249 -10.89 19.83 12.91
CA LEU A 249 -11.88 20.22 13.92
C LEU A 249 -11.39 21.28 14.90
N GLN A 250 -10.13 21.69 14.81
CA GLN A 250 -9.48 22.68 15.72
C GLN A 250 -9.60 22.32 17.20
N ILE A 251 -9.34 21.04 17.52
CA ILE A 251 -9.29 20.50 18.89
C ILE A 251 -7.92 19.88 19.19
N SER A 252 -7.64 19.64 20.47
CA SER A 252 -6.39 18.97 20.86
C SER A 252 -6.36 17.53 20.34
N GLU A 253 -5.20 17.06 19.87
CA GLU A 253 -5.01 15.67 19.40
C GLU A 253 -5.34 14.63 20.49
N GLY A 254 -5.00 14.92 21.76
CA GLY A 254 -5.34 14.06 22.90
C GLY A 254 -6.84 13.93 23.18
N LEU A 255 -7.69 14.74 22.55
CA LEU A 255 -9.16 14.65 22.64
C LEU A 255 -9.76 13.82 21.48
N VAL A 256 -8.94 13.25 20.63
CA VAL A 256 -9.37 12.39 19.51
C VAL A 256 -8.82 10.98 19.73
N ARG A 257 -9.71 10.00 19.80
CA ARG A 257 -9.36 8.58 19.84
C ARG A 257 -9.83 7.89 18.59
N ILE A 258 -8.93 7.18 17.92
CA ILE A 258 -9.26 6.34 16.75
C ILE A 258 -9.14 4.88 17.16
N ILE A 259 -10.15 4.09 16.85
CA ILE A 259 -10.19 2.64 17.06
C ILE A 259 -10.32 1.97 15.71
N SER A 260 -9.27 1.26 15.29
CA SER A 260 -9.31 0.42 14.10
C SER A 260 -10.02 -0.89 14.43
N CYS A 261 -11.11 -1.18 13.73
CA CYS A 261 -11.87 -2.43 13.86
C CYS A 261 -11.21 -3.58 13.08
N ASP A 262 -11.89 -4.71 12.88
CA ASP A 262 -11.52 -5.65 11.84
C ASP A 262 -11.67 -4.97 10.48
N VAL A 263 -10.69 -5.13 9.59
CA VAL A 263 -10.67 -4.45 8.29
C VAL A 263 -10.72 -5.48 7.17
N GLY A 264 -11.73 -5.39 6.32
CA GLY A 264 -12.00 -6.28 5.20
C GLY A 264 -11.26 -5.89 3.92
N GLY A 265 -9.94 -5.67 4.02
CA GLY A 265 -9.07 -5.21 2.95
C GLY A 265 -8.96 -3.69 2.89
N SER A 266 -7.81 -3.20 2.40
CA SER A 266 -7.57 -1.76 2.29
C SER A 266 -6.71 -1.38 1.08
N PHE A 267 -5.58 -2.04 0.83
CA PHE A 267 -4.73 -1.94 -0.36
C PHE A 267 -4.29 -0.51 -0.76
N GLY A 268 -4.32 0.44 0.20
CA GLY A 268 -4.07 1.85 -0.06
C GLY A 268 -5.36 2.69 -0.13
N ILE A 269 -6.51 2.11 -0.42
CA ILE A 269 -7.80 2.84 -0.50
C ILE A 269 -8.13 3.50 0.84
N LYS A 270 -7.93 2.82 1.97
CA LYS A 270 -8.32 3.28 3.30
C LYS A 270 -7.21 4.03 4.06
N VAL A 271 -6.21 4.56 3.36
CA VAL A 271 -5.10 5.35 3.96
C VAL A 271 -5.23 6.85 3.71
N HIS A 272 -6.18 7.26 2.90
CA HIS A 272 -6.40 8.66 2.51
C HIS A 272 -7.45 9.32 3.40
N VAL A 273 -7.56 10.63 3.28
CA VAL A 273 -8.61 11.42 3.93
C VAL A 273 -9.72 11.68 2.91
N TYR A 274 -10.90 11.20 3.22
CA TYR A 274 -12.06 11.36 2.36
C TYR A 274 -12.98 12.47 2.87
N PRO A 275 -13.55 13.29 1.98
CA PRO A 275 -14.48 14.36 2.34
C PRO A 275 -15.67 13.87 3.17
N ASP A 276 -16.29 12.76 2.79
CA ASP A 276 -17.43 12.16 3.47
C ASP A 276 -17.10 11.70 4.90
N GLU A 277 -15.92 11.15 5.14
CA GLU A 277 -15.45 10.77 6.48
C GLU A 277 -15.26 12.00 7.38
N MET A 278 -14.69 13.09 6.84
CA MET A 278 -14.52 14.34 7.58
C MET A 278 -15.85 15.02 7.88
N VAL A 279 -16.83 14.91 6.98
CA VAL A 279 -18.22 15.37 7.24
C VAL A 279 -18.85 14.55 8.36
N ALA A 280 -18.70 13.24 8.37
CA ALA A 280 -19.24 12.39 9.45
C ALA A 280 -18.73 12.82 10.84
N VAL A 281 -17.43 13.12 10.94
CA VAL A 281 -16.82 13.63 12.18
C VAL A 281 -17.37 15.02 12.56
N ALA A 282 -17.50 15.92 11.58
CA ALA A 282 -18.05 17.27 11.81
C ALA A 282 -19.53 17.21 12.26
N VAL A 283 -20.36 16.38 11.58
CA VAL A 283 -21.77 16.19 11.92
C VAL A 283 -21.93 15.63 13.34
N SER A 284 -21.11 14.67 13.75
CA SER A 284 -21.13 14.15 15.11
C SER A 284 -20.90 15.27 16.14
N LYS A 285 -19.92 16.14 15.91
CA LYS A 285 -19.64 17.29 16.78
C LYS A 285 -20.78 18.28 16.81
N ILE A 286 -21.42 18.61 15.68
CA ILE A 286 -22.57 19.53 15.59
C ILE A 286 -23.79 18.95 16.31
N MET A 287 -24.08 17.67 16.13
CA MET A 287 -25.31 17.06 16.65
C MET A 287 -25.17 16.51 18.07
N ASN A 288 -23.94 16.37 18.57
CA ASN A 288 -23.63 15.72 19.86
C ASN A 288 -24.26 14.30 19.94
N ARG A 289 -24.02 13.50 18.91
CA ARG A 289 -24.52 12.12 18.77
C ARG A 289 -23.53 11.26 18.00
N PRO A 290 -23.54 9.94 18.23
CA PRO A 290 -22.83 9.01 17.36
C PRO A 290 -23.44 9.07 15.95
N VAL A 291 -22.54 9.15 14.95
CA VAL A 291 -22.87 9.25 13.53
C VAL A 291 -22.20 8.12 12.78
N LYS A 292 -22.95 7.34 12.03
CA LYS A 292 -22.46 6.24 11.21
C LYS A 292 -22.61 6.57 9.73
N TYR A 293 -21.53 6.39 8.99
CA TYR A 293 -21.50 6.37 7.54
C TYR A 293 -20.79 5.12 7.04
N ILE A 294 -21.41 4.40 6.12
CA ILE A 294 -20.82 3.27 5.40
C ILE A 294 -21.10 3.51 3.92
N ALA A 295 -20.05 3.63 3.13
CA ALA A 295 -20.19 3.70 1.69
C ALA A 295 -20.77 2.40 1.15
N ASP A 296 -21.72 2.45 0.24
CA ASP A 296 -22.13 1.27 -0.47
C ASP A 296 -21.17 0.92 -1.63
N ARG A 297 -21.44 -0.18 -2.32
CA ARG A 297 -20.56 -0.62 -3.39
C ARG A 297 -20.58 0.30 -4.60
N LEU A 298 -21.72 0.86 -4.95
CA LEU A 298 -21.85 1.79 -6.07
C LEU A 298 -21.16 3.11 -5.78
N GLU A 299 -21.32 3.63 -4.55
CA GLU A 299 -20.57 4.80 -4.08
C GLU A 299 -19.06 4.56 -4.12
N SER A 300 -18.60 3.37 -3.69
CA SER A 300 -17.16 3.04 -3.66
C SER A 300 -16.50 3.18 -5.04
N TYR A 301 -17.18 2.78 -6.13
CA TYR A 301 -16.62 2.94 -7.47
C TYR A 301 -16.42 4.38 -7.89
N SER A 302 -17.29 5.29 -7.48
CA SER A 302 -17.23 6.70 -7.85
C SER A 302 -16.49 7.59 -6.84
N THR A 303 -16.26 7.13 -5.61
CA THR A 303 -15.72 7.94 -4.51
C THR A 303 -14.41 7.44 -3.91
N ASP A 304 -14.11 6.14 -3.95
CA ASP A 304 -12.80 5.63 -3.57
C ASP A 304 -11.75 6.13 -4.56
N ILE A 305 -10.54 6.37 -4.10
CA ILE A 305 -9.48 6.84 -4.99
C ILE A 305 -9.24 5.83 -6.13
N HIS A 306 -8.94 6.35 -7.29
CA HIS A 306 -8.45 5.59 -8.43
C HIS A 306 -6.93 5.61 -8.53
N SER A 307 -6.36 4.89 -9.50
CA SER A 307 -4.92 4.78 -9.74
C SER A 307 -4.61 4.47 -11.21
N ARG A 308 -3.36 4.54 -11.59
CA ARG A 308 -2.80 4.05 -12.88
C ARG A 308 -3.24 4.78 -14.15
N CYS A 309 -3.64 6.03 -14.10
CA CYS A 309 -3.95 6.81 -15.30
C CYS A 309 -2.66 7.41 -15.87
N HIS A 310 -1.93 6.64 -16.68
CA HIS A 310 -0.64 7.05 -17.24
C HIS A 310 -0.53 6.74 -18.74
N LYS A 311 0.11 7.63 -19.48
CA LYS A 311 0.63 7.37 -20.82
C LYS A 311 2.12 7.66 -20.80
N ILE A 312 2.94 6.65 -21.00
CA ILE A 312 4.38 6.74 -20.85
C ILE A 312 5.09 6.36 -22.13
N TYR A 313 5.88 7.28 -22.67
CA TYR A 313 6.86 7.01 -23.71
C TYR A 313 8.18 6.60 -23.07
N GLY A 314 8.86 5.62 -23.65
CA GLY A 314 10.17 5.19 -23.24
C GLY A 314 11.09 4.85 -24.40
N LYS A 315 12.40 5.09 -24.19
CA LYS A 315 13.46 4.88 -25.16
C LYS A 315 14.71 4.31 -24.48
N LEU A 316 15.30 3.27 -25.06
CA LEU A 316 16.49 2.60 -24.54
C LEU A 316 17.53 2.43 -25.63
N GLY A 317 18.77 2.79 -25.32
CA GLY A 317 19.94 2.64 -26.21
C GLY A 317 20.93 1.63 -25.64
N VAL A 318 21.48 0.77 -26.50
CA VAL A 318 22.50 -0.22 -26.17
C VAL A 318 23.75 -0.08 -27.04
N ASP A 319 24.90 -0.55 -26.50
CA ASP A 319 26.13 -0.69 -27.28
C ASP A 319 26.13 -1.98 -28.14
N ASP A 320 27.21 -2.22 -28.86
CA ASP A 320 27.40 -3.38 -29.73
C ASP A 320 27.48 -4.73 -28.99
N LYS A 321 27.64 -4.69 -27.67
CA LYS A 321 27.63 -5.86 -26.78
C LYS A 321 26.31 -6.07 -26.06
N GLY A 322 25.29 -5.24 -26.35
CA GLY A 322 24.01 -5.28 -25.71
C GLY A 322 24.00 -4.70 -24.28
N LYS A 323 24.99 -3.85 -23.92
CA LYS A 323 24.96 -3.11 -22.66
C LYS A 323 24.07 -1.89 -22.77
N ILE A 324 23.24 -1.65 -21.79
CA ILE A 324 22.39 -0.46 -21.70
C ILE A 324 23.28 0.75 -21.46
N ILE A 325 23.22 1.73 -22.34
CA ILE A 325 24.01 2.97 -22.26
C ILE A 325 23.12 4.21 -22.07
N ALA A 326 21.85 4.15 -22.41
CA ALA A 326 20.90 5.25 -22.31
C ALA A 326 19.49 4.76 -22.01
N PHE A 327 18.77 5.49 -21.18
CA PHE A 327 17.35 5.24 -20.88
C PHE A 327 16.61 6.55 -20.70
N GLU A 328 15.54 6.78 -21.45
CA GLU A 328 14.74 7.99 -21.39
C GLU A 328 13.26 7.64 -21.27
N ILE A 329 12.51 8.39 -20.43
CA ILE A 329 11.05 8.31 -20.34
C ILE A 329 10.42 9.71 -20.30
N ASP A 330 9.20 9.80 -20.86
CA ASP A 330 8.27 10.93 -20.68
C ASP A 330 6.92 10.39 -20.23
N ASP A 331 6.51 10.70 -19.02
CA ASP A 331 5.32 10.19 -18.36
C ASP A 331 4.27 11.28 -18.21
N LEU A 332 3.10 11.09 -18.80
CA LEU A 332 1.91 11.92 -18.64
C LEU A 332 0.89 11.20 -17.77
N SER A 333 0.48 11.83 -16.67
CA SER A 333 -0.49 11.27 -15.73
C SER A 333 -1.68 12.19 -15.51
N GLY A 334 -2.90 11.64 -15.54
CA GLY A 334 -4.13 12.35 -15.22
C GLY A 334 -4.65 12.02 -13.85
N ILE A 335 -4.71 13.03 -12.95
CA ILE A 335 -5.30 12.90 -11.62
C ILE A 335 -6.74 13.44 -11.63
N GLY A 336 -7.46 13.32 -10.51
CA GLY A 336 -8.75 14.01 -10.36
C GLY A 336 -8.59 15.52 -10.23
N PRO A 337 -9.63 16.24 -9.82
CA PRO A 337 -9.58 17.70 -9.69
C PRO A 337 -8.80 18.17 -8.47
N TYR A 338 -8.48 17.30 -7.54
CA TYR A 338 -7.76 17.63 -6.30
C TYR A 338 -6.62 16.65 -6.05
N SER A 339 -5.56 17.16 -5.43
CA SER A 339 -4.50 16.30 -4.85
C SER A 339 -4.98 15.67 -3.55
N VAL A 340 -4.90 14.36 -3.45
CA VAL A 340 -5.42 13.62 -2.29
C VAL A 340 -4.58 13.87 -1.02
N TYR A 341 -5.24 14.34 0.02
CA TYR A 341 -4.64 14.71 1.31
C TYR A 341 -4.49 13.46 2.22
N PRO A 342 -3.47 13.38 3.09
CA PRO A 342 -2.33 14.30 3.31
C PRO A 342 -1.12 13.96 2.43
N ARG A 343 -1.25 13.02 1.53
CA ARG A 343 -0.24 12.65 0.55
C ARG A 343 -0.32 13.58 -0.66
N THR A 344 0.10 13.15 -1.80
CA THR A 344 -0.09 13.88 -3.05
C THR A 344 -0.38 12.91 -4.19
N SER A 345 -1.20 13.33 -5.12
CA SER A 345 -1.48 12.57 -6.35
C SER A 345 -0.31 12.57 -7.34
N ALA A 346 0.74 13.37 -7.14
CA ALA A 346 1.99 13.31 -7.91
C ALA A 346 2.86 12.08 -7.58
N ILE A 347 2.52 11.32 -6.54
CA ILE A 347 3.41 10.27 -6.03
C ILE A 347 3.58 9.10 -7.00
N GLU A 348 2.58 8.74 -7.80
CA GLU A 348 2.70 7.69 -8.82
C GLU A 348 3.75 8.10 -9.85
N THR A 349 3.59 9.26 -10.50
CA THR A 349 4.58 9.79 -11.45
C THR A 349 5.95 9.97 -10.80
N ASN A 350 6.04 10.49 -9.57
CA ASN A 350 7.32 10.62 -8.87
C ASN A 350 8.02 9.26 -8.66
N GLN A 351 7.28 8.19 -8.39
CA GLN A 351 7.86 6.85 -8.32
C GLN A 351 8.27 6.34 -9.70
N VAL A 352 7.47 6.57 -10.75
CA VAL A 352 7.83 6.22 -12.13
C VAL A 352 9.18 6.84 -12.50
N LEU A 353 9.38 8.14 -12.25
CA LEU A 353 10.64 8.83 -12.54
C LEU A 353 11.83 8.28 -11.73
N ASN A 354 11.59 7.83 -10.51
CA ASN A 354 12.66 7.36 -9.62
C ASN A 354 13.02 5.89 -9.80
N LEU A 355 12.10 5.06 -10.28
CA LEU A 355 12.21 3.60 -10.26
C LEU A 355 12.27 2.96 -11.65
N SER A 356 12.02 3.70 -12.73
CA SER A 356 12.25 3.17 -14.08
C SER A 356 13.73 2.81 -14.24
N ALA A 357 13.98 1.64 -14.79
CA ALA A 357 15.29 1.02 -14.93
C ALA A 357 16.07 0.78 -13.61
N ALA A 358 15.43 0.85 -12.43
CA ALA A 358 16.11 0.79 -11.13
C ALA A 358 16.83 -0.53 -10.83
N SER A 359 16.46 -1.64 -11.50
CA SER A 359 17.18 -2.92 -11.41
C SER A 359 18.44 -3.00 -12.25
N TYR A 360 18.67 -2.04 -13.15
CA TYR A 360 19.68 -2.11 -14.20
C TYR A 360 20.77 -1.06 -14.03
N VAL A 361 21.96 -1.37 -14.56
CA VAL A 361 23.06 -0.41 -14.66
C VAL A 361 22.80 0.50 -15.87
N VAL A 362 22.46 1.77 -15.63
CA VAL A 362 22.16 2.76 -16.67
C VAL A 362 22.97 4.03 -16.42
N PRO A 363 24.02 4.30 -17.23
CA PRO A 363 24.92 5.43 -17.01
C PRO A 363 24.34 6.78 -17.45
N ASN A 364 23.38 6.79 -18.39
CA ASN A 364 22.74 8.01 -18.86
C ASN A 364 21.23 7.85 -18.79
N TYR A 365 20.58 8.67 -17.95
CA TYR A 365 19.17 8.57 -17.62
C TYR A 365 18.49 9.92 -17.71
N LYS A 366 17.33 9.95 -18.39
CA LYS A 366 16.48 11.13 -18.40
C LYS A 366 15.02 10.71 -18.21
N ALA A 367 14.35 11.35 -17.28
CA ALA A 367 12.94 11.10 -16.99
C ALA A 367 12.21 12.42 -16.81
N LYS A 368 11.12 12.61 -17.54
CA LYS A 368 10.22 13.74 -17.39
C LYS A 368 8.84 13.23 -17.00
N GLY A 369 8.21 13.85 -16.02
CA GLY A 369 6.83 13.59 -15.62
C GLY A 369 6.01 14.87 -15.68
N THR A 370 4.81 14.74 -16.22
CA THR A 370 3.79 15.81 -16.28
C THR A 370 2.50 15.27 -15.69
N VAL A 371 1.95 15.94 -14.69
CA VAL A 371 0.71 15.55 -14.02
C VAL A 371 -0.34 16.64 -14.22
N VAL A 372 -1.52 16.25 -14.69
CA VAL A 372 -2.60 17.18 -15.04
C VAL A 372 -3.90 16.88 -14.30
N PHE A 373 -4.69 17.91 -14.08
CA PHE A 373 -6.04 17.78 -13.53
C PHE A 373 -7.03 17.24 -14.55
N GLN A 374 -7.98 16.43 -14.09
CA GLN A 374 -9.14 15.92 -14.87
C GLN A 374 -10.42 16.00 -14.03
N ASN A 375 -11.58 16.11 -14.68
CA ASN A 375 -12.89 16.00 -14.02
C ASN A 375 -13.31 14.52 -13.85
N LYS A 376 -12.46 13.74 -13.18
CA LYS A 376 -12.66 12.31 -12.85
C LYS A 376 -12.42 12.12 -11.35
N THR A 377 -12.87 11.00 -10.80
CA THR A 377 -12.60 10.64 -9.39
C THR A 377 -11.13 10.87 -9.02
N PRO A 378 -10.80 11.43 -7.84
CA PRO A 378 -9.42 11.66 -7.41
C PRO A 378 -8.55 10.39 -7.47
N MET A 379 -7.29 10.56 -7.85
CA MET A 379 -6.32 9.48 -8.00
C MET A 379 -5.18 9.61 -6.98
N CYS A 380 -4.79 8.51 -6.36
CA CYS A 380 -3.66 8.46 -5.43
C CYS A 380 -3.16 7.02 -5.25
N GLN A 381 -2.42 6.77 -4.15
CA GLN A 381 -1.79 5.47 -3.88
C GLN A 381 -2.82 4.33 -3.75
N TYR A 382 -2.72 3.40 -4.66
CA TYR A 382 -3.20 2.03 -4.57
C TYR A 382 -1.99 1.10 -4.59
N ARG A 383 -2.08 -0.11 -4.06
CA ARG A 383 -1.01 -1.10 -3.89
C ARG A 383 0.02 -1.08 -5.03
N ALA A 384 1.29 -0.88 -4.70
CA ALA A 384 2.42 -0.71 -5.59
C ALA A 384 2.59 0.67 -6.26
N VAL A 385 1.62 1.60 -6.13
CA VAL A 385 1.73 3.00 -6.58
C VAL A 385 2.27 3.09 -8.03
N GLY A 386 3.40 3.73 -8.29
CA GLY A 386 4.01 3.87 -9.61
C GLY A 386 4.84 2.67 -10.10
N HIS A 387 5.05 1.64 -9.27
CA HIS A 387 5.89 0.48 -9.66
C HIS A 387 5.37 -0.26 -10.91
N PRO A 388 4.05 -0.55 -11.07
CA PRO A 388 3.57 -1.26 -12.24
C PRO A 388 3.93 -0.58 -13.55
N ILE A 389 3.84 0.76 -13.59
CA ILE A 389 4.17 1.57 -14.76
C ILE A 389 5.68 1.57 -15.01
N ALA A 390 6.49 1.85 -13.95
CA ALA A 390 7.94 1.87 -14.03
C ALA A 390 8.53 0.53 -14.48
N VAL A 391 8.01 -0.58 -13.94
CA VAL A 391 8.45 -1.93 -14.30
C VAL A 391 8.00 -2.30 -15.71
N ALA A 392 6.77 -1.99 -16.11
CA ALA A 392 6.26 -2.33 -17.44
C ALA A 392 7.04 -1.61 -18.55
N ILE A 393 7.25 -0.29 -18.43
CA ILE A 393 8.03 0.44 -19.44
C ILE A 393 9.49 -0.04 -19.50
N THR A 394 10.08 -0.32 -18.36
CA THR A 394 11.45 -0.83 -18.28
C THR A 394 11.57 -2.19 -18.94
N GLU A 395 10.73 -3.13 -18.58
CA GLU A 395 10.84 -4.52 -19.01
C GLU A 395 10.36 -4.73 -20.46
N ALA A 396 9.45 -3.89 -20.95
CA ALA A 396 9.08 -3.85 -22.38
C ALA A 396 10.27 -3.40 -23.24
N LEU A 397 10.95 -2.34 -22.84
CA LEU A 397 12.15 -1.85 -23.57
C LEU A 397 13.31 -2.85 -23.50
N VAL A 398 13.51 -3.49 -22.35
CA VAL A 398 14.53 -4.53 -22.15
C VAL A 398 14.27 -5.74 -23.05
N ASP A 399 13.04 -6.23 -23.16
CA ASP A 399 12.68 -7.34 -24.06
C ASP A 399 12.86 -6.96 -25.55
N LYS A 400 12.48 -5.73 -25.94
CA LYS A 400 12.71 -5.22 -27.30
C LYS A 400 14.20 -5.14 -27.60
N ALA A 401 15.01 -4.58 -26.71
CA ALA A 401 16.45 -4.46 -26.89
C ALA A 401 17.13 -5.83 -27.00
N ALA A 402 16.77 -6.77 -26.16
CA ALA A 402 17.27 -8.15 -26.25
C ALA A 402 16.94 -8.78 -27.61
N SER A 403 15.70 -8.60 -28.09
CA SER A 403 15.27 -9.09 -29.41
C SER A 403 16.05 -8.44 -30.57
N GLU A 404 16.19 -7.11 -30.57
CA GLU A 404 16.90 -6.36 -31.62
C GLU A 404 18.40 -6.67 -31.68
N CYS A 405 18.99 -7.03 -30.53
CA CYS A 405 20.38 -7.46 -30.42
C CYS A 405 20.57 -8.96 -30.70
N ASN A 406 19.51 -9.74 -30.90
CA ASN A 406 19.54 -11.20 -30.97
C ASN A 406 20.23 -11.86 -29.77
N ILE A 407 20.06 -11.29 -28.57
CA ILE A 407 20.55 -11.83 -27.30
C ILE A 407 19.39 -12.50 -26.57
N ASP A 408 19.65 -13.66 -25.97
CA ASP A 408 18.65 -14.31 -25.13
C ASP A 408 18.16 -13.38 -24.03
N ARG A 409 16.84 -13.37 -23.78
CA ARG A 409 16.20 -12.43 -22.83
C ARG A 409 16.71 -12.55 -21.39
N PHE A 410 17.10 -13.76 -20.99
CA PHE A 410 17.69 -13.98 -19.67
C PHE A 410 19.12 -13.45 -19.62
N GLU A 411 19.94 -13.82 -20.62
CA GLU A 411 21.33 -13.37 -20.70
C GLU A 411 21.45 -11.83 -20.86
N PHE A 412 20.54 -11.21 -21.62
CA PHE A 412 20.50 -9.74 -21.72
C PHE A 412 20.25 -9.09 -20.36
N ARG A 413 19.26 -9.60 -19.59
CA ARG A 413 19.00 -9.12 -18.22
C ARG A 413 20.19 -9.34 -17.30
N LYS A 414 20.67 -10.56 -17.24
CA LYS A 414 21.82 -10.93 -16.41
C LYS A 414 23.06 -10.03 -16.66
N ASN A 415 23.29 -9.69 -17.92
CA ASN A 415 24.40 -8.82 -18.29
C ASN A 415 24.22 -7.36 -17.88
N ASN A 416 22.99 -6.88 -17.72
CA ASN A 416 22.65 -5.48 -17.47
C ASN A 416 22.14 -5.19 -16.04
N LEU A 417 21.71 -6.22 -15.29
CA LEU A 417 21.28 -6.06 -13.89
C LEU A 417 22.45 -5.55 -13.02
N ILE A 418 22.11 -4.79 -11.98
CA ILE A 418 23.05 -4.39 -10.94
C ILE A 418 23.58 -5.66 -10.26
N PRO A 419 24.90 -5.88 -10.21
CA PRO A 419 25.48 -7.07 -9.55
C PRO A 419 25.18 -7.09 -8.05
N ASP A 420 24.87 -8.28 -7.50
CA ASP A 420 24.52 -8.45 -6.09
C ASP A 420 25.62 -7.99 -5.11
N ASN A 421 26.87 -7.88 -5.55
CA ASN A 421 28.01 -7.37 -4.78
C ASN A 421 28.31 -5.89 -5.02
N ALA A 422 27.47 -5.16 -5.78
CA ALA A 422 27.68 -3.74 -6.08
C ALA A 422 26.97 -2.80 -5.07
N TYR A 423 26.26 -3.35 -4.11
CA TYR A 423 25.56 -2.55 -3.10
C TYR A 423 26.53 -2.11 -1.97
N PRO A 424 26.36 -0.90 -1.37
CA PRO A 424 25.34 0.12 -1.69
C PRO A 424 25.61 0.85 -3.01
N THR A 425 24.54 1.14 -3.76
CA THR A 425 24.60 1.88 -5.02
C THR A 425 23.41 2.86 -5.13
N LYS A 426 23.09 3.33 -6.34
CA LYS A 426 21.94 4.21 -6.58
C LYS A 426 21.17 3.75 -7.81
N THR A 427 19.86 4.06 -7.82
CA THR A 427 19.06 3.99 -9.05
C THR A 427 19.62 4.93 -10.10
N PRO A 428 19.25 4.79 -11.38
CA PRO A 428 19.61 5.76 -12.42
C PRO A 428 19.15 7.19 -12.10
N SER A 429 18.08 7.35 -11.32
CA SER A 429 17.60 8.65 -10.85
C SER A 429 18.33 9.21 -9.62
N GLY A 430 19.29 8.45 -9.05
CA GLY A 430 20.11 8.86 -7.91
C GLY A 430 19.58 8.45 -6.52
N VAL A 431 18.49 7.66 -6.43
CA VAL A 431 17.98 7.16 -5.14
C VAL A 431 18.88 6.04 -4.60
N PRO A 432 19.29 6.08 -3.32
CA PRO A 432 20.13 5.04 -2.72
C PRO A 432 19.47 3.66 -2.73
N LEU A 433 20.23 2.63 -3.12
CA LEU A 433 19.87 1.21 -3.10
C LEU A 433 20.85 0.44 -2.24
N GLU A 434 20.33 -0.44 -1.37
CA GLU A 434 21.10 -1.29 -0.47
C GLU A 434 20.52 -2.71 -0.41
N ASP A 435 21.37 -3.70 -0.19
CA ASP A 435 21.01 -5.06 0.19
C ASP A 435 20.00 -5.75 -0.76
N LEU A 436 20.24 -5.74 -2.07
CA LEU A 436 19.42 -6.40 -3.08
C LEU A 436 20.16 -7.59 -3.73
N SER A 437 19.40 -8.50 -4.38
CA SER A 437 19.87 -9.78 -4.90
C SER A 437 19.31 -10.11 -6.28
N HIS A 438 19.44 -9.19 -7.23
CA HIS A 438 18.85 -9.34 -8.57
C HIS A 438 19.32 -10.59 -9.30
N HIS A 439 20.64 -10.88 -9.28
CA HIS A 439 21.22 -12.04 -9.95
C HIS A 439 20.76 -13.34 -9.29
N ALA A 440 20.74 -13.39 -7.95
CA ALA A 440 20.26 -14.57 -7.23
C ALA A 440 18.79 -14.85 -7.51
N CYS A 441 17.94 -13.81 -7.57
CA CYS A 441 16.52 -13.95 -7.86
C CYS A 441 16.28 -14.46 -9.29
N ILE A 442 16.91 -13.86 -10.31
CA ILE A 442 16.68 -14.24 -11.71
C ILE A 442 17.23 -15.65 -12.00
N GLU A 443 18.37 -16.05 -11.43
CA GLU A 443 18.92 -17.40 -11.56
C GLU A 443 18.02 -18.46 -10.90
N LYS A 444 17.43 -18.12 -9.77
CA LYS A 444 16.47 -19.00 -9.11
C LYS A 444 15.18 -19.12 -9.92
N LEU A 445 14.68 -18.01 -10.46
CA LEU A 445 13.52 -17.99 -11.34
C LEU A 445 13.75 -18.85 -12.59
N LYS A 446 14.91 -18.74 -13.25
CA LYS A 446 15.28 -19.56 -14.42
C LYS A 446 15.13 -21.05 -14.15
N LYS A 447 15.61 -21.50 -12.99
CA LYS A 447 15.50 -22.92 -12.57
C LYS A 447 14.06 -23.30 -12.29
N LEU A 448 13.32 -22.43 -11.60
CA LEU A 448 11.92 -22.68 -11.19
C LEU A 448 10.99 -22.79 -12.41
N MET A 449 11.21 -21.95 -13.42
CA MET A 449 10.45 -21.94 -14.67
C MET A 449 10.82 -23.10 -15.62
N ASN A 450 12.02 -23.64 -15.53
CA ASN A 450 12.55 -24.61 -16.52
C ASN A 450 12.46 -24.06 -17.96
N ILE A 451 13.18 -22.96 -18.22
CA ILE A 451 13.03 -22.16 -19.47
C ILE A 451 13.21 -22.99 -20.73
N ASP A 452 14.13 -23.97 -20.75
CA ASP A 452 14.36 -24.84 -21.92
C ASP A 452 13.12 -25.68 -22.27
N GLU A 453 12.37 -26.10 -21.26
CA GLU A 453 11.10 -26.81 -21.44
C GLU A 453 10.00 -25.87 -21.93
N LEU A 454 9.92 -24.65 -21.42
CA LEU A 454 8.97 -23.64 -21.87
C LEU A 454 9.20 -23.27 -23.34
N GLU A 455 10.45 -23.11 -23.78
CA GLU A 455 10.79 -22.87 -25.18
C GLU A 455 10.35 -24.01 -26.11
N ARG A 456 10.55 -25.27 -25.69
CA ARG A 456 10.01 -26.43 -26.43
C ARG A 456 8.50 -26.43 -26.46
N TYR A 457 7.86 -26.24 -25.31
CA TYR A 457 6.42 -26.22 -25.19
C TYR A 457 5.76 -25.14 -26.06
N LYS A 458 6.37 -23.95 -26.12
CA LYS A 458 5.95 -22.87 -27.00
C LYS A 458 6.01 -23.26 -28.47
N LYS A 459 7.13 -23.83 -28.93
CA LYS A 459 7.30 -24.29 -30.31
C LYS A 459 6.33 -25.40 -30.70
N GLU A 460 6.15 -26.39 -29.87
CA GLU A 460 5.22 -27.51 -30.09
C GLU A 460 3.75 -27.03 -30.12
N SER A 461 3.43 -26.04 -29.27
CA SER A 461 2.10 -25.45 -29.22
C SER A 461 1.79 -24.66 -30.49
N LEU A 462 2.76 -23.91 -31.00
CA LEU A 462 2.60 -23.13 -32.25
C LEU A 462 2.32 -24.05 -33.45
N ILE A 463 2.96 -25.23 -33.56
CA ILE A 463 2.68 -26.24 -34.59
C ILE A 463 1.21 -26.70 -34.52
N LYS A 464 0.61 -26.68 -33.31
CA LYS A 464 -0.81 -27.02 -33.09
C LYS A 464 -1.75 -25.84 -33.22
N GLY A 465 -1.27 -24.68 -33.68
CA GLY A 465 -2.06 -23.46 -33.83
C GLY A 465 -2.38 -22.74 -32.50
N ARG A 466 -1.61 -23.03 -31.43
CA ARG A 466 -1.76 -22.39 -30.11
C ARG A 466 -0.64 -21.36 -29.91
N TYR A 467 -1.01 -20.16 -29.52
CA TYR A 467 -0.09 -19.02 -29.40
C TYR A 467 0.31 -18.82 -27.93
N LYS A 468 1.38 -19.50 -27.52
CA LYS A 468 1.90 -19.39 -26.17
C LYS A 468 3.08 -18.43 -26.11
N GLY A 469 3.15 -17.68 -25.03
CA GLY A 469 4.26 -16.79 -24.74
C GLY A 469 4.62 -16.84 -23.25
N PHE A 470 5.87 -16.57 -22.95
CA PHE A 470 6.32 -16.44 -21.58
C PHE A 470 7.23 -15.23 -21.42
N SER A 471 7.33 -14.75 -20.19
CA SER A 471 8.15 -13.59 -19.83
C SER A 471 9.06 -13.85 -18.66
N ILE A 472 10.06 -12.98 -18.53
CA ILE A 472 10.91 -12.82 -17.36
C ILE A 472 11.00 -11.31 -17.10
N ILE A 473 10.77 -10.88 -15.87
CA ILE A 473 10.96 -9.47 -15.47
C ILE A 473 11.75 -9.38 -14.17
N ASN A 474 12.35 -8.20 -13.92
CA ASN A 474 12.96 -7.85 -12.65
C ASN A 474 12.36 -6.54 -12.13
N MET A 475 12.25 -6.43 -10.81
CA MET A 475 11.76 -5.20 -10.20
C MET A 475 12.40 -4.91 -8.86
N VAL A 476 12.28 -3.66 -8.43
CA VAL A 476 12.47 -3.21 -7.05
C VAL A 476 11.15 -2.70 -6.49
N GLU A 477 10.95 -2.85 -5.19
CA GLU A 477 9.82 -2.27 -4.46
C GLU A 477 10.32 -1.34 -3.37
N VAL A 478 9.71 -0.17 -3.23
CA VAL A 478 9.90 0.75 -2.11
C VAL A 478 9.24 0.18 -0.87
N THR A 479 10.01 -0.01 0.19
CA THR A 479 9.51 -0.48 1.49
C THR A 479 10.05 0.39 2.63
N ASN A 480 9.48 0.28 3.81
CA ASN A 480 9.99 0.90 5.03
C ASN A 480 10.42 2.38 4.86
N PRO A 481 9.52 3.29 4.48
CA PRO A 481 9.87 4.70 4.25
C PRO A 481 10.31 5.38 5.54
N SER A 482 11.30 6.26 5.41
CA SER A 482 11.89 7.03 6.50
C SER A 482 11.34 8.46 6.57
N PRO A 483 11.63 9.22 7.65
CA PRO A 483 11.30 10.64 7.74
C PRO A 483 11.91 11.51 6.63
N LEU A 484 12.95 11.03 5.94
CA LEU A 484 13.60 11.76 4.82
C LEU A 484 12.71 11.90 3.59
N PHE A 485 11.56 11.20 3.57
CA PHE A 485 10.57 11.37 2.50
C PHE A 485 9.36 12.18 2.98
N TYR A 486 8.51 11.62 3.84
CA TYR A 486 7.27 12.29 4.26
C TYR A 486 7.51 13.45 5.22
N GLY A 487 8.41 13.31 6.18
CA GLY A 487 8.73 14.35 7.17
C GLY A 487 9.33 15.60 6.53
N VAL A 488 10.25 15.44 5.59
CA VAL A 488 10.84 16.55 4.81
C VAL A 488 9.77 17.27 4.00
N GLY A 489 8.76 16.54 3.50
CA GLY A 489 7.64 17.11 2.76
C GLY A 489 6.57 17.82 3.60
N GLY A 490 6.68 17.76 4.94
CA GLY A 490 5.74 18.39 5.86
C GLY A 490 4.38 17.67 5.97
N ALA A 491 4.27 16.44 5.50
CA ALA A 491 3.06 15.64 5.67
C ALA A 491 2.92 15.14 7.12
N PRO A 492 1.72 15.17 7.72
CA PRO A 492 1.48 14.62 9.05
C PRO A 492 1.43 13.08 9.02
N ILE A 493 2.50 12.46 8.54
CA ILE A 493 2.65 11.02 8.37
C ILE A 493 3.88 10.54 9.12
N SER A 494 3.67 9.79 10.20
CA SER A 494 4.77 9.22 10.96
C SER A 494 5.46 8.11 10.19
N SER A 495 6.79 8.19 10.10
CA SER A 495 7.64 7.14 9.52
C SER A 495 8.20 6.19 10.57
N GLN A 496 7.91 6.42 11.85
CA GLN A 496 8.22 5.49 12.93
C GLN A 496 7.02 4.62 13.29
N ASP A 497 7.27 3.51 13.98
CA ASP A 497 6.27 2.76 14.73
C ASP A 497 6.75 2.46 16.14
N GLY A 498 5.78 2.31 17.05
CA GLY A 498 6.02 2.00 18.44
C GLY A 498 5.42 0.67 18.86
N ALA A 499 6.02 0.05 19.86
CA ALA A 499 5.48 -1.12 20.52
C ALA A 499 5.67 -1.02 22.04
N SER A 500 4.65 -1.40 22.81
CA SER A 500 4.73 -1.57 24.24
C SER A 500 4.44 -3.02 24.60
N ILE A 501 5.27 -3.60 25.45
CA ILE A 501 5.16 -5.01 25.84
C ILE A 501 5.18 -5.09 27.35
N ARG A 502 4.24 -5.85 27.94
CA ARG A 502 4.21 -6.09 29.38
C ARG A 502 4.03 -7.57 29.70
N LEU A 503 4.67 -8.00 30.78
CA LEU A 503 4.39 -9.27 31.44
C LEU A 503 3.25 -9.07 32.45
N GLU A 504 2.19 -9.85 32.36
CA GLU A 504 1.04 -9.78 33.28
C GLU A 504 1.23 -10.69 34.48
N GLY A 505 0.49 -10.45 35.58
CA GLY A 505 0.53 -11.29 36.76
C GLY A 505 0.12 -12.75 36.55
N SER A 506 -0.52 -13.05 35.45
CA SER A 506 -0.83 -14.42 34.99
C SER A 506 0.37 -15.15 34.38
N GLY A 507 1.44 -14.43 34.02
CA GLY A 507 2.56 -14.90 33.21
C GLY A 507 2.35 -14.73 31.72
N ALA A 508 1.18 -14.24 31.28
CA ALA A 508 0.91 -13.91 29.90
C ALA A 508 1.64 -12.62 29.48
N VAL A 509 1.89 -12.48 28.18
CA VAL A 509 2.51 -11.30 27.58
C VAL A 509 1.48 -10.54 26.75
N HIS A 510 1.39 -9.25 26.96
CA HIS A 510 0.56 -8.36 26.14
C HIS A 510 1.44 -7.42 25.31
N VAL A 511 1.24 -7.44 24.01
CA VAL A 511 1.89 -6.56 23.03
C VAL A 511 0.87 -5.54 22.54
N SER A 512 1.19 -4.26 22.56
CA SER A 512 0.43 -3.24 21.84
C SER A 512 1.34 -2.51 20.86
N SER A 513 0.87 -2.32 19.61
CA SER A 513 1.66 -1.68 18.55
C SER A 513 0.83 -0.72 17.71
N SER A 514 1.47 0.31 17.19
CA SER A 514 0.86 1.35 16.35
C SER A 514 0.47 0.90 14.96
N ILE A 515 0.94 -0.27 14.50
CA ILE A 515 0.56 -0.82 13.19
C ILE A 515 -0.87 -1.35 13.20
N THR A 516 -1.43 -1.62 12.00
CA THR A 516 -2.79 -2.11 11.84
C THR A 516 -2.85 -3.47 11.16
N GLU A 517 -3.88 -4.24 11.46
CA GLU A 517 -4.26 -5.49 10.80
C GLU A 517 -5.35 -5.20 9.76
N GLN A 518 -5.15 -5.64 8.51
CA GLN A 518 -6.07 -5.42 7.39
C GLN A 518 -6.33 -6.72 6.60
N GLY A 519 -6.02 -7.87 7.23
CA GLY A 519 -6.08 -9.21 6.65
C GLY A 519 -4.74 -9.82 6.27
N GLN A 520 -3.63 -9.05 6.31
CA GLN A 520 -2.30 -9.49 5.90
C GLN A 520 -1.55 -10.32 6.96
N GLY A 521 -2.08 -10.43 8.18
CA GLY A 521 -1.47 -11.24 9.25
C GLY A 521 -0.46 -10.50 10.11
N THR A 522 -0.51 -9.19 10.19
CA THR A 522 0.39 -8.36 11.01
C THR A 522 0.32 -8.73 12.49
N GLU A 523 -0.87 -8.99 13.03
CA GLU A 523 -1.06 -9.43 14.41
C GLU A 523 -0.25 -10.71 14.71
N ALA A 524 -0.33 -11.70 13.82
CA ALA A 524 0.39 -12.96 13.97
C ALA A 524 1.91 -12.80 13.96
N ILE A 525 2.45 -11.95 13.07
CA ILE A 525 3.90 -11.73 13.04
C ILE A 525 4.40 -10.97 14.26
N MET A 526 3.61 -10.03 14.83
CA MET A 526 3.99 -9.38 16.09
C MET A 526 3.99 -10.37 17.26
N GLN A 527 3.02 -11.26 17.27
CA GLN A 527 2.95 -12.37 18.24
C GLN A 527 4.19 -13.28 18.13
N GLN A 528 4.57 -13.68 16.90
CA GLN A 528 5.75 -14.53 16.66
C GLN A 528 7.05 -13.86 17.11
N ILE A 529 7.24 -12.57 16.77
CA ILE A 529 8.45 -11.81 17.14
C ILE A 529 8.55 -11.71 18.66
N ALA A 530 7.47 -11.35 19.35
CA ALA A 530 7.47 -11.22 20.80
C ALA A 530 7.76 -12.56 21.49
N ALA A 531 7.08 -13.63 21.08
CA ALA A 531 7.28 -14.96 21.65
C ALA A 531 8.71 -15.46 21.46
N ASP A 532 9.26 -15.30 20.24
CA ASP A 532 10.64 -15.68 19.91
C ASP A 532 11.68 -14.93 20.77
N GLN A 533 11.55 -13.61 20.84
CA GLN A 533 12.55 -12.77 21.52
C GLN A 533 12.49 -12.88 23.03
N LEU A 534 11.30 -13.08 23.58
CA LEU A 534 11.14 -13.30 25.03
C LEU A 534 11.52 -14.72 25.44
N GLY A 535 11.30 -15.73 24.61
CA GLY A 535 11.46 -17.15 24.92
C GLY A 535 10.21 -17.75 25.59
N VAL A 536 9.03 -17.24 25.25
CA VAL A 536 7.73 -17.68 25.80
C VAL A 536 6.93 -18.48 24.76
N ASN A 537 5.93 -19.22 25.23
CA ASN A 537 5.01 -19.92 24.36
C ASN A 537 4.14 -18.89 23.62
N ILE A 538 3.99 -19.07 22.31
CA ILE A 538 3.23 -18.16 21.46
C ILE A 538 1.77 -17.99 21.92
N ASP A 539 1.16 -19.06 22.42
CA ASP A 539 -0.24 -19.05 22.90
C ASP A 539 -0.45 -18.17 24.15
N THR A 540 0.64 -17.81 24.86
CA THR A 540 0.58 -16.91 26.00
C THR A 540 0.70 -15.43 25.61
N VAL A 541 0.99 -15.12 24.36
CA VAL A 541 1.13 -13.76 23.84
C VAL A 541 -0.20 -13.26 23.27
N ARG A 542 -0.65 -12.08 23.72
CA ARG A 542 -1.81 -11.36 23.18
C ARG A 542 -1.34 -10.07 22.51
N VAL A 543 -2.01 -9.70 21.42
CA VAL A 543 -1.65 -8.52 20.61
C VAL A 543 -2.86 -7.58 20.49
N THR A 544 -2.62 -6.28 20.70
CA THR A 544 -3.59 -5.20 20.46
C THR A 544 -2.99 -4.22 19.45
N LEU A 545 -3.75 -3.89 18.40
CA LEU A 545 -3.33 -3.00 17.33
C LEU A 545 -4.38 -1.89 17.11
N GLY A 546 -3.96 -0.77 16.58
CA GLY A 546 -4.84 0.21 15.94
C GLY A 546 -5.75 1.03 16.88
N ASP A 547 -5.45 1.17 18.16
CA ASP A 547 -6.19 2.04 19.09
C ASP A 547 -5.25 3.12 19.65
N THR A 548 -5.49 4.37 19.29
CA THR A 548 -4.60 5.49 19.61
C THR A 548 -4.48 5.80 21.11
N ASP A 549 -5.43 5.39 21.94
CA ASP A 549 -5.33 5.56 23.42
C ASP A 549 -4.49 4.45 24.07
N THR A 550 -4.34 3.30 23.44
CA THR A 550 -3.70 2.12 24.05
C THR A 550 -2.42 1.67 23.35
N THR A 551 -2.15 2.17 22.16
CA THR A 551 -0.93 1.85 21.39
C THR A 551 0.02 3.06 21.36
N PRO A 552 1.35 2.83 21.35
CA PRO A 552 2.30 3.91 21.14
C PRO A 552 2.06 4.63 19.80
N TYR A 553 2.50 5.88 19.70
CA TYR A 553 2.36 6.68 18.49
C TYR A 553 3.14 6.07 17.31
N GLY A 554 2.53 6.02 16.11
CA GLY A 554 3.19 5.49 14.92
C GLY A 554 2.41 5.69 13.63
N GLY A 555 2.98 5.20 12.55
CA GLY A 555 2.49 5.48 11.19
C GLY A 555 1.37 4.56 10.70
N GLY A 556 1.13 3.42 11.33
CA GLY A 556 0.21 2.41 10.82
C GLY A 556 0.80 1.56 9.68
N THR A 557 -0.04 0.84 8.94
CA THR A 557 0.40 -0.13 7.92
C THR A 557 0.13 0.35 6.49
N TRP A 558 1.18 0.71 5.78
CA TRP A 558 1.21 1.14 4.37
C TRP A 558 2.65 1.01 3.85
N ALA A 559 2.88 1.06 2.52
CA ALA A 559 4.21 0.98 1.89
C ALA A 559 5.07 -0.18 2.44
N SER A 560 4.48 -1.35 2.58
CA SER A 560 5.16 -2.60 2.98
C SER A 560 6.02 -2.50 4.24
N ARG A 561 5.60 -1.70 5.26
CA ARG A 561 6.41 -1.34 6.43
C ARG A 561 6.10 -2.14 7.72
N GLY A 562 5.01 -2.89 7.75
CA GLY A 562 4.53 -3.52 8.98
C GLY A 562 5.55 -4.44 9.64
N ALA A 563 6.19 -5.31 8.86
CA ALA A 563 7.23 -6.23 9.36
C ALA A 563 8.55 -5.51 9.68
N GLY A 564 9.05 -4.67 8.76
CA GLY A 564 10.38 -4.06 8.88
C GLY A 564 10.47 -2.94 9.91
N ILE A 565 9.42 -2.12 10.08
CA ILE A 565 9.41 -1.04 11.07
C ILE A 565 8.67 -1.47 12.34
N GLY A 566 7.42 -1.90 12.22
CA GLY A 566 6.63 -2.33 13.37
C GLY A 566 7.21 -3.57 14.06
N GLY A 567 7.63 -4.57 13.27
CA GLY A 567 8.29 -5.77 13.80
C GLY A 567 9.57 -5.48 14.55
N GLU A 568 10.39 -4.55 14.05
CA GLU A 568 11.62 -4.13 14.74
C GLU A 568 11.33 -3.42 16.07
N ALA A 569 10.28 -2.59 16.14
CA ALA A 569 9.85 -1.97 17.38
C ALA A 569 9.44 -3.03 18.43
N VAL A 570 8.69 -4.07 18.02
CA VAL A 570 8.33 -5.21 18.86
C VAL A 570 9.57 -5.98 19.32
N LEU A 571 10.51 -6.25 18.40
CA LEU A 571 11.77 -6.93 18.75
C LEU A 571 12.53 -6.16 19.84
N LYS A 572 12.72 -4.86 19.66
CA LYS A 572 13.44 -4.00 20.63
C LYS A 572 12.76 -4.00 22.01
N ALA A 573 11.45 -3.80 22.05
CA ALA A 573 10.69 -3.80 23.30
C ALA A 573 10.74 -5.17 23.98
N SER A 574 10.63 -6.26 23.22
CA SER A 574 10.71 -7.64 23.76
C SER A 574 12.07 -7.93 24.40
N ARG A 575 13.16 -7.55 23.72
CA ARG A 575 14.53 -7.72 24.26
C ARG A 575 14.73 -6.93 25.54
N GLN A 576 14.22 -5.69 25.58
CA GLN A 576 14.31 -4.87 26.77
C GLN A 576 13.50 -5.49 27.94
N LEU A 577 12.30 -5.98 27.69
CA LEU A 577 11.50 -6.69 28.73
C LEU A 577 12.20 -7.95 29.20
N LYS A 578 12.76 -8.77 28.29
CA LYS A 578 13.54 -9.96 28.66
C LYS A 578 14.70 -9.61 29.57
N ASN A 579 15.45 -8.55 29.28
CA ASN A 579 16.55 -8.08 30.12
C ASN A 579 16.05 -7.67 31.51
N ASN A 580 14.91 -6.98 31.62
CA ASN A 580 14.32 -6.60 32.88
C ASN A 580 13.89 -7.84 33.70
N ILE A 581 13.24 -8.81 33.06
CA ILE A 581 12.86 -10.10 33.66
C ILE A 581 14.09 -10.81 34.23
N LEU A 582 15.18 -10.92 33.47
CA LEU A 582 16.39 -11.61 33.88
C LEU A 582 17.06 -10.88 35.04
N LYS A 583 17.09 -9.56 35.07
CA LYS A 583 17.61 -8.76 36.21
C LYS A 583 16.84 -9.02 37.48
N ILE A 584 15.50 -8.98 37.41
CA ILE A 584 14.63 -9.23 38.55
C ILE A 584 14.78 -10.68 39.04
N ALA A 585 14.78 -11.64 38.09
CA ALA A 585 14.96 -13.05 38.42
C ALA A 585 16.32 -13.32 39.06
N ALA A 586 17.40 -12.70 38.62
CA ALA A 586 18.73 -12.83 39.19
C ALA A 586 18.74 -12.42 40.68
N VAL A 587 18.03 -11.34 41.01
CA VAL A 587 17.88 -10.89 42.41
C VAL A 587 17.07 -11.91 43.22
N ILE A 588 15.93 -12.34 42.74
CA ILE A 588 15.05 -13.30 43.45
C ILE A 588 15.73 -14.65 43.67
N MET A 589 16.39 -15.14 42.59
CA MET A 589 17.06 -16.46 42.61
C MET A 589 18.49 -16.43 43.16
N GLN A 590 18.97 -15.27 43.63
CA GLN A 590 20.33 -15.05 44.15
C GLN A 590 21.44 -15.59 43.24
N THR A 591 21.36 -15.23 41.94
CA THR A 591 22.32 -15.67 40.93
C THR A 591 22.69 -14.52 40.01
N LYS A 592 23.58 -14.74 39.05
CA LYS A 592 23.95 -13.70 38.08
C LYS A 592 22.96 -13.72 36.88
N GLU A 593 22.68 -12.55 36.36
CA GLU A 593 21.82 -12.37 35.16
C GLU A 593 22.31 -13.23 33.97
N ASN A 594 23.61 -13.28 33.75
CA ASN A 594 24.21 -14.05 32.64
C ASN A 594 24.06 -15.58 32.79
N ASP A 595 23.73 -16.07 33.99
CA ASP A 595 23.50 -17.50 34.26
C ASP A 595 22.05 -17.91 34.01
N LEU A 596 21.19 -16.94 33.64
CA LEU A 596 19.77 -17.15 33.39
C LEU A 596 19.41 -16.99 31.92
N ASP A 597 18.30 -17.59 31.54
CA ASP A 597 17.59 -17.38 30.26
C ASP A 597 16.07 -17.55 30.48
N VAL A 598 15.26 -17.13 29.53
CA VAL A 598 13.82 -17.40 29.49
C VAL A 598 13.52 -18.47 28.46
N ARG A 599 12.83 -19.56 28.84
CA ARG A 599 12.41 -20.65 27.99
C ARG A 599 11.07 -21.22 28.47
N ASP A 600 10.15 -21.47 27.54
CA ASP A 600 8.83 -22.10 27.83
C ASP A 600 8.13 -21.47 29.05
N ASP A 601 7.97 -20.15 29.03
CA ASP A 601 7.32 -19.34 30.08
C ASP A 601 8.01 -19.43 31.46
N ASN A 602 9.27 -19.86 31.50
CA ASN A 602 10.06 -19.99 32.71
C ASN A 602 11.41 -19.27 32.57
N VAL A 603 11.85 -18.67 33.69
CA VAL A 603 13.25 -18.30 33.87
C VAL A 603 14.00 -19.57 34.27
N VAL A 604 14.98 -19.96 33.47
CA VAL A 604 15.78 -21.17 33.65
C VAL A 604 17.22 -20.80 33.96
N ARG A 605 17.87 -21.61 34.78
CA ARG A 605 19.31 -21.55 35.00
C ARG A 605 20.05 -22.32 33.92
N LYS A 606 21.11 -21.74 33.35
CA LYS A 606 21.94 -22.38 32.34
C LYS A 606 22.73 -23.59 32.86
N ASP A 607 22.92 -23.67 34.16
CA ASP A 607 23.57 -24.79 34.86
C ASP A 607 22.62 -25.96 35.18
N GLY A 608 21.36 -25.89 34.76
CA GLY A 608 20.33 -26.91 35.04
C GLY A 608 19.72 -26.85 36.44
N GLY A 609 20.05 -25.84 37.28
CA GLY A 609 19.46 -25.63 38.60
C GLY A 609 17.98 -25.26 38.52
N LYS A 610 17.35 -25.18 39.69
CA LYS A 610 15.91 -24.84 39.80
C LYS A 610 15.62 -23.47 39.16
N GLY A 611 14.67 -23.43 38.21
CA GLY A 611 14.12 -22.23 37.63
C GLY A 611 12.90 -21.67 38.38
N MET A 612 12.28 -20.63 37.84
CA MET A 612 10.98 -20.10 38.33
C MET A 612 10.10 -19.73 37.13
N SER A 613 8.78 -19.86 37.29
CA SER A 613 7.86 -19.47 36.21
C SER A 613 7.76 -17.94 36.07
N LEU A 614 7.47 -17.45 34.85
CA LEU A 614 7.17 -16.04 34.63
C LEU A 614 5.96 -15.56 35.45
N LYS A 615 4.99 -16.45 35.65
CA LYS A 615 3.86 -16.19 36.54
C LYS A 615 4.30 -15.90 37.99
N GLU A 616 5.17 -16.73 38.55
CA GLU A 616 5.68 -16.54 39.89
C GLU A 616 6.49 -15.25 40.02
N LEU A 617 7.36 -14.99 39.04
CA LEU A 617 8.13 -13.73 38.96
C LEU A 617 7.20 -12.52 38.92
N ALA A 618 6.22 -12.51 38.01
CA ALA A 618 5.29 -11.41 37.86
C ALA A 618 4.43 -11.19 39.13
N GLN A 619 3.98 -12.27 39.76
CA GLN A 619 3.24 -12.20 41.05
C GLN A 619 4.10 -11.68 42.19
N THR A 620 5.38 -12.03 42.23
CA THR A 620 6.31 -11.46 43.22
C THR A 620 6.45 -9.97 43.00
N VAL A 621 6.63 -9.53 41.75
CA VAL A 621 6.77 -8.09 41.44
C VAL A 621 5.49 -7.31 41.74
N TYR A 622 4.32 -7.79 41.29
CA TYR A 622 3.07 -7.02 41.37
C TYR A 622 2.38 -7.14 42.74
N TYR A 623 2.48 -8.28 43.40
CA TYR A 623 1.67 -8.52 44.60
C TYR A 623 2.51 -8.66 45.86
N ARG A 624 3.80 -9.03 45.74
CA ARG A 624 4.71 -9.26 46.87
C ARG A 624 5.99 -8.44 46.75
N GLY A 625 5.88 -7.21 46.25
CA GLY A 625 7.05 -6.33 46.06
C GLY A 625 7.89 -6.07 47.33
N HIS A 626 7.34 -6.28 48.52
CA HIS A 626 8.04 -6.22 49.79
C HIS A 626 9.07 -7.35 49.95
N GLU A 627 9.00 -8.43 49.16
CA GLU A 627 9.98 -9.53 49.14
C GLU A 627 11.21 -9.18 48.31
N LEU A 628 11.12 -8.11 47.46
CA LEU A 628 12.23 -7.66 46.64
C LEU A 628 13.19 -6.80 47.48
N PRO A 629 14.51 -6.97 47.32
CA PRO A 629 15.50 -6.11 48.00
C PRO A 629 15.30 -4.64 47.63
N PRO A 630 15.61 -3.72 48.58
CA PRO A 630 15.56 -2.29 48.27
C PRO A 630 16.40 -1.90 47.08
N GLY A 631 15.84 -1.06 46.16
CA GLY A 631 16.52 -0.62 44.95
C GLY A 631 16.33 -1.54 43.73
N THR A 632 15.58 -2.65 43.87
CA THR A 632 15.16 -3.46 42.70
C THR A 632 14.14 -2.68 41.86
N ASN A 633 14.45 -2.45 40.56
CA ASN A 633 13.49 -1.85 39.63
C ASN A 633 12.46 -2.90 39.20
N PRO A 634 11.15 -2.76 39.58
CA PRO A 634 10.12 -3.75 39.31
C PRO A 634 9.50 -3.60 37.89
N GLU A 635 10.24 -3.16 36.89
CA GLU A 635 9.72 -2.79 35.60
C GLU A 635 9.47 -4.02 34.70
N LEU A 636 8.20 -4.40 34.56
CA LEU A 636 7.71 -5.46 33.67
C LEU A 636 6.92 -4.92 32.48
N ILE A 637 7.08 -3.64 32.16
CA ILE A 637 6.52 -2.96 31.00
C ILE A 637 7.66 -2.24 30.27
N THR A 638 7.76 -2.40 28.97
CA THR A 638 8.75 -1.71 28.15
C THR A 638 8.12 -1.16 26.88
N THR A 639 8.57 0.01 26.48
CA THR A 639 8.12 0.66 25.23
C THR A 639 9.34 1.02 24.39
N SER A 640 9.29 0.70 23.11
CA SER A 640 10.31 1.08 22.14
C SER A 640 9.69 1.57 20.84
N SER A 641 10.41 2.41 20.14
CA SER A 641 10.06 2.83 18.78
C SER A 641 11.21 2.52 17.80
N PHE A 642 10.85 2.47 16.53
CA PHE A 642 11.82 2.27 15.47
C PHE A 642 11.49 3.11 14.23
N LEU A 643 12.51 3.60 13.56
CA LEU A 643 12.47 4.27 12.26
C LEU A 643 13.73 3.95 11.46
N ILE A 644 13.66 4.08 10.15
CA ILE A 644 14.82 3.94 9.27
C ILE A 644 15.57 5.27 9.22
N GLU A 645 16.90 5.22 9.35
CA GLU A 645 17.78 6.38 9.35
C GLU A 645 18.68 6.41 8.12
N GLY A 646 19.06 7.62 7.69
CA GLY A 646 20.10 7.87 6.69
C GLY A 646 19.73 7.66 5.22
N ILE A 647 18.61 7.00 4.93
CA ILE A 647 18.10 6.76 3.57
C ILE A 647 16.59 7.03 3.50
N PRO A 648 16.03 7.43 2.34
CA PRO A 648 14.60 7.69 2.23
C PRO A 648 13.74 6.42 2.30
N PHE A 649 14.25 5.29 1.80
CA PHE A 649 13.54 4.01 1.71
C PHE A 649 14.49 2.83 1.88
N VAL A 650 13.99 1.73 2.41
CA VAL A 650 14.57 0.39 2.18
C VAL A 650 13.91 -0.20 0.95
N PHE A 651 14.65 -0.99 0.19
CA PHE A 651 14.12 -1.64 -1.01
C PHE A 651 14.12 -3.16 -0.86
N THR A 652 13.14 -3.78 -1.49
CA THR A 652 13.11 -5.21 -1.79
C THR A 652 13.20 -5.40 -3.30
N ASN A 653 13.49 -6.61 -3.77
CA ASN A 653 13.52 -6.91 -5.19
C ASN A 653 12.93 -8.28 -5.48
N SER A 654 12.41 -8.43 -6.68
CA SER A 654 11.93 -9.73 -7.17
C SER A 654 12.24 -9.96 -8.64
N ALA A 655 12.17 -11.23 -9.04
CA ALA A 655 12.12 -11.66 -10.42
C ALA A 655 10.83 -12.46 -10.63
N MET A 656 10.08 -12.16 -11.70
CA MET A 656 8.80 -12.81 -11.97
C MET A 656 8.75 -13.32 -13.40
N GLY A 657 7.96 -14.38 -13.61
CA GLY A 657 7.69 -14.98 -14.91
C GLY A 657 6.23 -15.32 -15.07
N CYS A 658 5.74 -15.21 -16.29
CA CYS A 658 4.37 -15.55 -16.65
C CYS A 658 4.36 -16.43 -17.90
N LEU A 659 3.48 -17.42 -17.96
CA LEU A 659 3.18 -18.22 -19.14
C LEU A 659 1.72 -18.03 -19.53
N VAL A 660 1.49 -17.58 -20.75
CA VAL A 660 0.14 -17.35 -21.29
C VAL A 660 -0.14 -18.18 -22.52
N ASP A 661 -1.43 -18.43 -22.77
CA ASP A 661 -1.99 -18.94 -24.02
C ASP A 661 -2.96 -17.89 -24.57
N VAL A 662 -2.70 -17.37 -25.75
CA VAL A 662 -3.52 -16.35 -26.42
C VAL A 662 -4.32 -17.00 -27.53
N ASP A 663 -5.63 -16.95 -27.43
CA ASP A 663 -6.54 -17.33 -28.51
C ASP A 663 -6.66 -16.16 -29.48
N ILE A 664 -6.03 -16.28 -30.64
CA ILE A 664 -6.04 -15.21 -31.64
C ILE A 664 -7.37 -15.03 -32.34
N ASP A 665 -8.31 -15.97 -32.25
CA ASP A 665 -9.63 -15.89 -32.89
C ASP A 665 -10.65 -15.15 -32.01
N THR A 666 -10.51 -15.26 -30.70
CA THR A 666 -11.38 -14.61 -29.71
C THR A 666 -10.73 -13.46 -28.96
N GLY A 667 -9.40 -13.35 -28.99
CA GLY A 667 -8.63 -12.39 -28.20
C GLY A 667 -8.49 -12.80 -26.72
N LEU A 668 -9.04 -13.95 -26.29
CA LEU A 668 -8.98 -14.39 -24.91
C LEU A 668 -7.56 -14.80 -24.50
N ILE A 669 -7.17 -14.42 -23.31
CA ILE A 669 -5.88 -14.76 -22.68
C ILE A 669 -6.13 -15.70 -21.51
N LYS A 670 -5.43 -16.83 -21.49
CA LYS A 670 -5.35 -17.70 -20.34
C LYS A 670 -3.94 -17.66 -19.75
N ILE A 671 -3.83 -17.26 -18.50
CA ILE A 671 -2.58 -17.41 -17.76
C ILE A 671 -2.49 -18.88 -17.32
N GLU A 672 -1.49 -19.61 -17.79
CA GLU A 672 -1.33 -21.03 -17.43
C GLU A 672 -0.53 -21.19 -16.14
N LYS A 673 0.50 -20.36 -15.94
CA LYS A 673 1.34 -20.36 -14.74
C LYS A 673 1.92 -18.97 -14.47
N PHE A 674 2.14 -18.70 -13.20
CA PHE A 674 2.87 -17.53 -12.77
C PHE A 674 3.93 -17.91 -11.74
N TRP A 675 5.12 -17.31 -11.84
CA TRP A 675 6.23 -17.54 -10.91
C TRP A 675 6.72 -16.23 -10.33
N ALA A 676 7.05 -16.22 -9.05
CA ALA A 676 7.67 -15.11 -8.37
C ALA A 676 8.80 -15.59 -7.47
N VAL A 677 9.95 -15.00 -7.59
CA VAL A 677 11.08 -15.15 -6.66
C VAL A 677 11.31 -13.83 -5.99
N GLU A 678 11.07 -13.78 -4.69
CA GLU A 678 11.09 -12.56 -3.88
C GLU A 678 12.26 -12.54 -2.91
N ASP A 679 12.85 -11.35 -2.69
CA ASP A 679 13.80 -11.10 -1.61
C ASP A 679 13.30 -10.01 -0.67
N CYS A 680 12.52 -10.39 0.31
CA CYS A 680 12.03 -9.49 1.37
C CYS A 680 12.86 -9.56 2.67
N GLY A 681 14.10 -10.04 2.61
CA GLY A 681 14.95 -10.25 3.78
C GLY A 681 14.41 -11.36 4.69
N THR A 682 14.52 -11.18 5.99
CA THR A 682 14.02 -12.17 6.97
C THR A 682 12.52 -12.39 6.83
N GLN A 683 12.10 -13.61 6.51
CA GLN A 683 10.71 -14.03 6.51
C GLN A 683 10.30 -14.42 7.93
N ILE A 684 9.49 -13.61 8.60
CA ILE A 684 9.04 -13.91 9.96
C ILE A 684 8.09 -15.10 9.93
N ASN A 685 7.15 -15.10 8.98
CA ASN A 685 6.24 -16.20 8.70
C ASN A 685 6.21 -16.48 7.19
N PRO A 686 6.93 -17.51 6.70
CA PRO A 686 7.04 -17.79 5.26
C PRO A 686 5.70 -17.97 4.56
N LYS A 687 4.73 -18.61 5.22
CA LYS A 687 3.40 -18.83 4.63
C LYS A 687 2.65 -17.52 4.40
N LEU A 688 2.73 -16.59 5.35
CA LEU A 688 2.10 -15.26 5.20
C LEU A 688 2.78 -14.44 4.10
N VAL A 689 4.11 -14.54 3.95
CA VAL A 689 4.83 -13.89 2.85
C VAL A 689 4.37 -14.46 1.51
N GLU A 690 4.29 -15.78 1.37
CA GLU A 690 3.78 -16.43 0.16
C GLU A 690 2.35 -15.98 -0.19
N GLU A 691 1.45 -15.95 0.80
CA GLU A 691 0.06 -15.51 0.63
C GLU A 691 -0.02 -14.02 0.22
N GLN A 692 0.84 -13.18 0.77
CA GLN A 692 0.93 -11.76 0.44
C GLN A 692 1.35 -11.55 -1.02
N ILE A 693 2.35 -12.27 -1.49
CA ILE A 693 2.84 -12.20 -2.87
C ILE A 693 1.75 -12.69 -3.83
N LYS A 694 1.14 -13.86 -3.56
CA LYS A 694 0.03 -14.41 -4.37
C LYS A 694 -1.12 -13.42 -4.49
N GLY A 695 -1.58 -12.86 -3.36
CA GLY A 695 -2.64 -11.86 -3.35
C GLY A 695 -2.26 -10.58 -4.11
N GLY A 696 -0.98 -10.19 -4.11
CA GLY A 696 -0.46 -9.09 -4.92
C GLY A 696 -0.50 -9.40 -6.42
N VAL A 697 -0.09 -10.61 -6.82
CA VAL A 697 -0.13 -11.08 -8.22
C VAL A 697 -1.55 -11.09 -8.75
N VAL A 698 -2.54 -11.55 -7.95
CA VAL A 698 -3.96 -11.54 -8.36
C VAL A 698 -4.45 -10.13 -8.68
N GLN A 699 -4.11 -9.13 -7.85
CA GLN A 699 -4.45 -7.74 -8.14
C GLN A 699 -3.70 -7.20 -9.36
N GLY A 700 -2.46 -7.61 -9.57
CA GLY A 700 -1.71 -7.28 -10.79
C GLY A 700 -2.31 -7.92 -12.05
N ILE A 701 -2.85 -9.13 -11.97
CA ILE A 701 -3.63 -9.78 -13.05
C ILE A 701 -4.89 -8.96 -13.34
N GLY A 702 -5.58 -8.50 -12.30
CA GLY A 702 -6.75 -7.62 -12.41
C GLY A 702 -6.46 -6.39 -13.26
N GLY A 703 -5.46 -5.60 -12.87
CA GLY A 703 -5.07 -4.40 -13.61
C GLY A 703 -4.51 -4.66 -15.00
N ALA A 704 -3.89 -5.84 -15.23
CA ALA A 704 -3.34 -6.19 -16.54
C ALA A 704 -4.39 -6.64 -17.56
N LEU A 705 -5.49 -7.30 -17.13
CA LEU A 705 -6.40 -8.00 -18.03
C LEU A 705 -7.88 -7.59 -17.91
N TYR A 706 -8.31 -7.03 -16.78
CA TYR A 706 -9.74 -6.96 -16.46
C TYR A 706 -10.22 -5.58 -16.00
N GLU A 707 -9.50 -4.96 -15.07
CA GLU A 707 -10.00 -3.82 -14.29
C GLU A 707 -9.77 -2.48 -15.01
N GLU A 708 -10.87 -1.76 -15.25
CA GLU A 708 -10.84 -0.43 -15.85
C GLU A 708 -12.05 0.39 -15.37
N ASN A 709 -11.84 1.65 -15.01
CA ASN A 709 -12.91 2.63 -14.81
C ASN A 709 -13.18 3.37 -16.12
N ILE A 710 -14.32 3.10 -16.74
CA ILE A 710 -14.71 3.63 -18.04
C ILE A 710 -15.59 4.86 -17.85
N TYR A 711 -15.24 5.96 -18.51
CA TYR A 711 -15.96 7.22 -18.49
C TYR A 711 -16.52 7.54 -19.88
N ASP A 712 -17.78 8.03 -19.92
CA ASP A 712 -18.35 8.59 -21.15
C ASP A 712 -17.79 10.00 -21.46
N GLU A 713 -18.26 10.60 -22.56
CA GLU A 713 -17.87 11.94 -22.99
C GLU A 713 -18.33 13.06 -22.05
N TYR A 714 -19.25 12.78 -21.12
CA TYR A 714 -19.73 13.72 -20.10
C TYR A 714 -18.99 13.56 -18.77
N GLY A 715 -18.13 12.54 -18.65
CA GLY A 715 -17.39 12.23 -17.43
C GLY A 715 -18.16 11.40 -16.41
N ASN A 716 -19.20 10.68 -16.85
CA ASN A 716 -19.91 9.71 -16.02
C ASN A 716 -19.16 8.38 -16.00
N LEU A 717 -19.00 7.77 -14.83
CA LEU A 717 -18.48 6.43 -14.68
C LEU A 717 -19.57 5.42 -15.11
N VAL A 718 -19.39 4.80 -16.29
CA VAL A 718 -20.44 3.96 -16.90
C VAL A 718 -20.43 2.51 -16.43
N ASN A 719 -19.34 2.04 -15.83
CA ASN A 719 -19.19 0.66 -15.33
C ASN A 719 -18.95 0.58 -13.81
N GLY A 720 -19.50 1.52 -13.05
CA GLY A 720 -19.35 1.59 -11.60
C GLY A 720 -20.21 0.57 -10.82
N ASN A 721 -20.18 -0.71 -11.20
CA ASN A 721 -20.88 -1.78 -10.52
C ASN A 721 -20.16 -3.13 -10.70
N MET A 722 -20.51 -4.14 -9.88
CA MET A 722 -19.82 -5.45 -9.88
C MET A 722 -20.10 -6.31 -11.13
N ALA A 723 -21.08 -5.96 -11.96
CA ALA A 723 -21.38 -6.72 -13.18
C ALA A 723 -20.49 -6.27 -14.36
N ASP A 724 -20.18 -4.97 -14.43
CA ASP A 724 -19.48 -4.36 -15.55
C ASP A 724 -18.01 -4.05 -15.24
N TYR A 725 -17.68 -3.78 -13.98
CA TYR A 725 -16.30 -3.66 -13.51
C TYR A 725 -15.77 -5.06 -13.17
N LEU A 726 -14.94 -5.59 -14.06
CA LEU A 726 -14.46 -6.96 -13.97
C LEU A 726 -13.34 -7.10 -12.92
N VAL A 727 -13.62 -7.80 -11.83
CA VAL A 727 -12.61 -8.19 -10.83
C VAL A 727 -12.24 -9.66 -11.07
N PRO A 728 -10.94 -10.03 -11.01
CA PRO A 728 -10.52 -11.42 -11.19
C PRO A 728 -11.23 -12.38 -10.22
N MET A 729 -11.76 -13.48 -10.73
CA MET A 729 -12.36 -14.55 -9.93
C MET A 729 -11.43 -15.74 -9.81
N ALA A 730 -11.67 -16.61 -8.84
CA ALA A 730 -10.80 -17.76 -8.56
C ALA A 730 -10.60 -18.71 -9.76
N TYR A 731 -11.59 -18.78 -10.66
CA TYR A 731 -11.53 -19.65 -11.84
C TYR A 731 -10.50 -19.18 -12.89
N GLU A 732 -10.29 -17.87 -13.00
CA GLU A 732 -9.32 -17.29 -13.94
C GLU A 732 -7.88 -17.35 -13.42
N MET A 733 -7.70 -17.63 -12.12
CA MET A 733 -6.39 -17.54 -11.50
C MET A 733 -5.53 -18.78 -11.82
N PRO A 734 -4.27 -18.54 -12.23
CA PRO A 734 -3.32 -19.63 -12.45
C PRO A 734 -2.78 -20.18 -11.12
N ASP A 735 -2.04 -21.28 -11.21
CA ASP A 735 -1.11 -21.67 -10.14
C ASP A 735 0.00 -20.60 -10.03
N ILE A 736 0.07 -19.94 -8.87
CA ILE A 736 1.12 -18.95 -8.56
C ILE A 736 2.16 -19.62 -7.70
N ILE A 737 3.34 -19.84 -8.26
CA ILE A 737 4.47 -20.50 -7.60
C ILE A 737 5.39 -19.42 -7.04
N VAL A 738 5.61 -19.45 -5.74
CA VAL A 738 6.45 -18.46 -5.03
C VAL A 738 7.65 -19.14 -4.43
N ASP A 739 8.83 -18.56 -4.61
CA ASP A 739 10.07 -18.96 -3.95
C ASP A 739 10.85 -17.72 -3.48
N HIS A 740 11.89 -17.90 -2.71
CA HIS A 740 12.55 -16.79 -2.01
C HIS A 740 14.06 -16.84 -2.10
N VAL A 741 14.67 -15.67 -2.14
CA VAL A 741 16.06 -15.38 -1.79
C VAL A 741 16.03 -14.58 -0.49
N VAL A 742 17.06 -14.64 0.33
CA VAL A 742 17.13 -13.91 1.60
C VAL A 742 18.40 -13.09 1.66
N THR A 743 18.23 -11.77 1.55
CA THR A 743 19.27 -10.75 1.79
C THR A 743 18.76 -9.79 2.86
N ASN A 744 19.29 -9.89 4.06
CA ASN A 744 18.83 -9.11 5.19
C ASN A 744 19.10 -7.62 5.00
N SER A 745 18.19 -6.77 5.42
CA SER A 745 18.45 -5.34 5.53
C SER A 745 19.49 -5.07 6.61
N GLY A 746 20.54 -4.34 6.28
CA GLY A 746 21.53 -3.87 7.24
C GLY A 746 21.02 -2.74 8.16
N ARG A 747 19.77 -2.26 7.95
CA ARG A 747 19.18 -1.12 8.68
C ARG A 747 18.38 -1.53 9.91
N SER A 748 18.19 -2.82 10.14
CA SER A 748 17.44 -3.36 11.29
C SER A 748 18.04 -4.67 11.80
N ILE A 749 17.80 -4.99 13.07
CA ILE A 749 18.25 -6.24 13.69
C ILE A 749 17.49 -7.44 13.09
N LEU A 750 16.20 -7.27 12.86
CA LEU A 750 15.35 -8.29 12.28
C LEU A 750 15.76 -8.61 10.84
N GLY A 751 16.33 -7.64 10.12
CA GLY A 751 16.73 -7.80 8.73
C GLY A 751 15.55 -7.94 7.75
N ALA A 752 14.31 -7.76 8.24
CA ALA A 752 13.10 -7.84 7.42
C ALA A 752 12.95 -6.59 6.55
N LYS A 753 12.59 -6.82 5.29
CA LYS A 753 12.13 -5.81 4.34
C LYS A 753 10.60 -5.93 4.18
N GLY A 754 10.02 -5.23 3.23
CA GLY A 754 8.60 -5.40 2.90
C GLY A 754 8.35 -6.49 1.85
N ALA A 755 7.13 -6.98 1.77
CA ALA A 755 6.65 -7.88 0.72
C ALA A 755 5.17 -7.60 0.38
N GLY A 756 4.69 -6.41 0.77
CA GLY A 756 3.26 -6.08 0.68
C GLY A 756 2.79 -5.78 -0.74
N GLU A 757 3.65 -5.26 -1.59
CA GLU A 757 3.28 -4.65 -2.88
C GLU A 757 3.95 -5.31 -4.09
N ALA A 758 5.00 -6.11 -3.90
CA ALA A 758 5.81 -6.71 -4.97
C ALA A 758 4.98 -7.45 -6.02
N GLY A 759 4.07 -8.31 -5.61
CA GLY A 759 3.22 -9.07 -6.52
C GLY A 759 2.44 -8.17 -7.49
N THR A 760 1.85 -7.08 -6.99
CA THR A 760 1.11 -6.10 -7.79
C THR A 760 2.04 -5.25 -8.66
N GLY A 761 3.25 -4.96 -8.18
CA GLY A 761 4.23 -4.15 -8.90
C GLY A 761 4.77 -4.82 -10.16
N GLY A 762 5.02 -6.12 -10.12
CA GLY A 762 5.64 -6.85 -11.22
C GLY A 762 4.68 -7.58 -12.16
N ALA A 763 3.54 -8.07 -11.67
CA ALA A 763 2.65 -8.91 -12.46
C ALA A 763 2.14 -8.27 -13.76
N PRO A 764 1.75 -6.98 -13.80
CA PRO A 764 1.31 -6.35 -15.04
C PRO A 764 2.36 -6.36 -16.15
N ALA A 765 3.62 -6.11 -15.80
CA ALA A 765 4.74 -6.18 -16.76
C ALA A 765 4.98 -7.61 -17.25
N ALA A 766 4.98 -8.59 -16.33
CA ALA A 766 5.17 -9.99 -16.67
C ALA A 766 4.09 -10.49 -17.65
N ILE A 767 2.82 -10.13 -17.42
CA ILE A 767 1.71 -10.52 -18.27
C ILE A 767 1.81 -9.87 -19.64
N MET A 768 2.03 -8.55 -19.69
CA MET A 768 2.16 -7.82 -20.96
C MET A 768 3.28 -8.37 -21.84
N ASN A 769 4.46 -8.61 -21.25
CA ASN A 769 5.59 -9.17 -21.99
C ASN A 769 5.31 -10.61 -22.46
N ALA A 770 4.61 -11.43 -21.66
CA ALA A 770 4.23 -12.79 -22.05
C ALA A 770 3.22 -12.79 -23.23
N VAL A 771 2.23 -11.89 -23.19
CA VAL A 771 1.25 -11.71 -24.29
C VAL A 771 1.96 -11.26 -25.56
N ASN A 772 2.83 -10.27 -25.48
CA ASN A 772 3.59 -9.78 -26.63
C ASN A 772 4.57 -10.83 -27.18
N ASP A 773 5.14 -11.70 -26.32
CA ASP A 773 5.93 -12.85 -26.74
C ASP A 773 5.08 -13.88 -27.52
N ALA A 774 3.83 -14.10 -27.13
CA ALA A 774 2.90 -14.96 -27.86
C ALA A 774 2.50 -14.39 -29.22
N LEU A 775 2.28 -13.06 -29.28
CA LEU A 775 1.86 -12.35 -30.50
C LEU A 775 3.00 -12.04 -31.46
N LYS A 776 4.26 -12.16 -31.05
CA LYS A 776 5.45 -11.86 -31.85
C LYS A 776 5.46 -12.57 -33.21
N VAL A 777 4.96 -13.81 -33.28
CA VAL A 777 4.85 -14.59 -34.55
C VAL A 777 3.84 -14.00 -35.55
N LYS A 778 2.96 -13.12 -35.07
CA LYS A 778 2.02 -12.34 -35.90
C LYS A 778 2.54 -10.93 -36.22
N ASN A 779 3.71 -10.57 -35.71
CA ASN A 779 4.32 -9.26 -35.86
C ASN A 779 3.41 -8.12 -35.35
N VAL A 780 2.68 -8.36 -34.24
CA VAL A 780 1.84 -7.37 -33.54
C VAL A 780 2.22 -7.26 -32.09
N GLU A 781 1.95 -6.11 -31.50
CA GLU A 781 2.21 -5.78 -30.11
C GLU A 781 0.99 -5.07 -29.50
N VAL A 782 0.71 -5.37 -28.23
CA VAL A 782 -0.29 -4.66 -27.43
C VAL A 782 0.43 -3.83 -26.39
N THR A 783 0.13 -2.54 -26.33
CA THR A 783 0.83 -1.55 -25.51
C THR A 783 -0.07 -0.85 -24.50
N SER A 784 -1.30 -1.33 -24.30
CA SER A 784 -2.26 -0.76 -23.33
C SER A 784 -2.75 -1.80 -22.34
N GLN A 785 -2.96 -1.38 -21.10
CA GLN A 785 -3.57 -2.18 -20.02
C GLN A 785 -4.89 -1.52 -19.57
N PRO A 786 -5.93 -2.33 -19.25
CA PRO A 786 -5.96 -3.79 -19.33
C PRO A 786 -5.86 -4.28 -20.79
N ILE A 787 -5.29 -5.48 -20.98
CA ILE A 787 -5.18 -6.14 -22.29
C ILE A 787 -6.47 -6.91 -22.54
N THR A 788 -7.48 -6.23 -23.06
CA THR A 788 -8.78 -6.86 -23.32
C THR A 788 -8.76 -7.70 -24.61
N PRO A 789 -9.70 -8.67 -24.76
CA PRO A 789 -9.87 -9.41 -26.01
C PRO A 789 -10.03 -8.50 -27.24
N GLU A 790 -10.78 -7.42 -27.10
CA GLU A 790 -10.96 -6.41 -28.14
C GLU A 790 -9.65 -5.79 -28.62
N LYS A 791 -8.79 -5.36 -27.67
CA LYS A 791 -7.47 -4.77 -27.99
C LYS A 791 -6.56 -5.76 -28.73
N ILE A 792 -6.63 -7.05 -28.40
CA ILE A 792 -5.90 -8.08 -29.15
C ILE A 792 -6.45 -8.23 -30.58
N LEU A 793 -7.77 -8.30 -30.75
CA LEU A 793 -8.40 -8.43 -32.06
C LEU A 793 -8.12 -7.19 -32.93
N ILE A 794 -8.15 -5.99 -32.39
CA ILE A 794 -7.75 -4.74 -33.07
C ILE A 794 -6.28 -4.84 -33.51
N ALA A 795 -5.36 -5.22 -32.62
CA ALA A 795 -3.94 -5.37 -32.96
C ALA A 795 -3.70 -6.39 -34.06
N LEU A 796 -4.53 -7.45 -34.12
CA LEU A 796 -4.48 -8.47 -35.18
C LEU A 796 -5.19 -8.04 -36.46
N GLY A 797 -5.85 -6.88 -36.51
CA GLY A 797 -6.63 -6.40 -37.64
C GLY A 797 -7.86 -7.25 -37.96
N LYS A 798 -8.47 -7.84 -36.95
CA LYS A 798 -9.67 -8.69 -37.09
C LYS A 798 -10.98 -7.91 -36.88
N ILE A 799 -10.91 -6.80 -36.18
CA ILE A 799 -12.03 -5.83 -35.97
C ILE A 799 -11.48 -4.42 -36.13
#